data_53dec88731a6b89c4ab75e17b6d133d5
#
_entry.id   53dec88731a6b89c4ab75e17b6d133d5
#
_cell.length_a   1.000
_cell.length_b   1.000
_cell.length_c   1.000
_cell.angle_alpha   90.00
_cell.angle_beta   90.00
_cell.angle_gamma   90.00
#
_symmetry.space_group_name_H-M   'P 1'
#
loop_
_entity.id
_entity.type
_entity.pdbx_description
1 polymer ?
#
loop_
_entity_poly.entity_id
_entity_poly.type
_entity_poly.pdbx_seq_one_letter_code
_entity_poly.pdbx_strand_id
1 'polypeptide(L)'
;MGLTKQYLAYRAIDSFNIIASGRSNVNFVIYNKIEGRYVVAAAAENVIIWDLRLGERVVTFRRDKQEVTALRVSPDRLHIAVGYNDGVVEIFDLSNPEVAVCSLALHKTAVSILRYDEQGIRLVCGSLDCELTVVDVIEQAGSQRLIGHNAPVTDAHFMEKFKEQNIVVSCSKDTQIKFWNLETQFCFKTIVDNRTEVWALAFVNDLMIAGCGESTMNVYRLKPRDPTQTVSHNLESAVEGLSIDDEDTISPISVLNSGVIQRAGKGRCVNLVADASERIVSCHGTNDLIENFYICTEEEAKKRLQKRLKKSKKSGELAENEDISKDLSLSDEIKRLESIKVKQKIKSIDVLLGAKDELRVLVSLANNTLLLYSMEAAFKKTGHEETVKLLRSLNRQGHQSEVRSVCFSSDSLAIGSGSAESFKFWNRDSMQCLRTVSSDYVLCSQFVPGDRYVLLGLKSGKLLIIDVGSADVVEEIPAHDSELWSIALLPDQKGCVTGSSDSTVKIWTFELIDSAQDDSMEVDGGDQLQQGKVLSLLHKNTLKLEETVLCVKVSPDMKYLAVGLLDSTVKVFFLDTFKFYLSLYGHKLPVLCMDISHDGTLIATGSADRNVKIWGLDFGDCHRSLFAHDDSVMGLQFIPKTHMFFTCGKDGKIKQWDADTFDKILTLPGHLGEAYNLAISPNGRFLVTCGSDRCLRLFERTEEPIVLQDVQEEEREEMENQQLATGEDHTVPLLPGLKLASRKTVGSEKAAESILECLEICKQYDVEDDEKPDLHPLMRALDVKNPNDFVLATLARIRASDLEEALLILPFSNVCELLEKLPGILEERPDEIELLAKVTMFLFRVHMKPIIGAKHMKPLLQTLVKALKKDVYSLRDVIGLNLHGLALIQHDIEEREGVELFREATQERKKRDKKRREGIKRQLIQMA
;
A
#
# COMPACT_ATOMS: atom_id res chain seq x y z
N MET A 1 36.18 -30.59 -14.19
CA MET A 1 35.69 -29.35 -13.59
C MET A 1 34.51 -28.91 -14.43
N GLY A 2 33.29 -29.08 -13.97
CA GLY A 2 32.10 -28.61 -14.67
C GLY A 2 32.16 -27.09 -14.72
N LEU A 3 32.00 -26.52 -15.91
CA LEU A 3 31.82 -25.10 -16.11
C LEU A 3 30.61 -24.65 -15.25
N THR A 4 30.85 -23.85 -14.23
CA THR A 4 29.77 -23.24 -13.44
C THR A 4 28.92 -22.44 -14.40
N LYS A 5 27.59 -22.75 -14.50
CA LYS A 5 26.66 -21.97 -15.30
C LYS A 5 26.69 -20.54 -14.77
N GLN A 6 26.98 -19.57 -15.60
CA GLN A 6 26.89 -18.17 -15.27
C GLN A 6 25.46 -17.70 -15.55
N TYR A 7 24.75 -17.30 -14.51
CA TYR A 7 23.43 -16.69 -14.63
C TYR A 7 23.60 -15.18 -14.80
N LEU A 8 22.79 -14.57 -15.66
CA LEU A 8 22.81 -13.13 -15.91
C LEU A 8 21.63 -12.46 -15.19
N ALA A 9 21.89 -11.33 -14.59
CA ALA A 9 20.89 -10.55 -13.86
C ALA A 9 19.90 -9.87 -14.81
N TYR A 10 18.65 -9.75 -14.39
CA TYR A 10 17.67 -8.86 -14.99
C TYR A 10 17.43 -7.69 -14.06
N ARG A 11 17.44 -6.47 -14.59
CA ARG A 11 17.19 -5.24 -13.84
C ARG A 11 15.95 -4.55 -14.34
N ALA A 12 15.15 -3.99 -13.43
CA ALA A 12 14.02 -3.14 -13.78
C ALA A 12 14.53 -1.85 -14.44
N ILE A 13 14.04 -1.54 -15.63
CA ILE A 13 14.33 -0.28 -16.33
C ILE A 13 13.35 0.78 -15.89
N ASP A 14 12.04 0.53 -16.10
CA ASP A 14 10.98 1.48 -15.78
C ASP A 14 9.62 0.78 -15.67
N SER A 15 8.67 1.54 -15.15
CA SER A 15 7.25 1.19 -15.14
C SER A 15 6.46 2.21 -15.93
N PHE A 16 5.47 1.78 -16.71
CA PHE A 16 4.65 2.64 -17.54
C PHE A 16 3.19 2.20 -17.52
N ASN A 17 2.30 2.90 -18.24
CA ASN A 17 0.86 2.69 -18.24
C ASN A 17 0.10 3.24 -17.01
N ILE A 18 0.77 3.71 -15.96
CA ILE A 18 0.13 4.40 -14.85
C ILE A 18 0.28 5.91 -15.03
N ILE A 19 -0.84 6.63 -14.99
CA ILE A 19 -0.89 8.09 -15.06
C ILE A 19 -0.96 8.67 -13.65
N ALA A 20 -1.88 8.14 -12.82
CA ALA A 20 -2.04 8.53 -11.44
C ALA A 20 -2.47 7.33 -10.59
N SER A 21 -1.73 7.05 -9.52
CA SER A 21 -2.10 6.04 -8.52
C SER A 21 -3.38 6.47 -7.78
N GLY A 22 -4.25 5.52 -7.52
CA GLY A 22 -5.50 5.80 -6.81
C GLY A 22 -5.34 6.00 -5.30
N ARG A 23 -4.12 5.97 -4.75
CA ARG A 23 -3.85 6.11 -3.31
C ARG A 23 -3.27 7.46 -2.93
N SER A 24 -2.51 8.10 -3.82
CA SER A 24 -1.89 9.39 -3.56
C SER A 24 -2.72 10.57 -4.07
N ASN A 25 -2.41 11.74 -3.57
CA ASN A 25 -2.92 13.00 -4.06
C ASN A 25 -2.18 13.45 -5.33
N VAL A 26 -2.72 14.46 -6.01
CA VAL A 26 -2.11 15.11 -7.19
C VAL A 26 -1.97 16.61 -6.90
N ASN A 27 -0.91 17.22 -7.43
CA ASN A 27 -0.66 18.64 -7.22
C ASN A 27 -0.21 19.33 -8.52
N PHE A 28 -0.58 20.61 -8.65
CA PHE A 28 0.01 21.49 -9.68
C PHE A 28 1.46 21.80 -9.31
N VAL A 29 2.31 21.84 -10.32
CA VAL A 29 3.74 22.21 -10.19
C VAL A 29 4.07 23.32 -11.16
N ILE A 30 4.92 24.24 -10.71
CA ILE A 30 5.52 25.23 -11.55
C ILE A 30 6.88 24.70 -12.01
N TYR A 31 6.93 24.24 -13.25
CA TYR A 31 8.14 23.77 -13.90
C TYR A 31 8.48 24.69 -15.07
N ASN A 32 9.77 25.01 -15.27
CA ASN A 32 10.22 25.95 -16.28
C ASN A 32 9.50 27.32 -16.23
N LYS A 33 9.14 27.80 -15.03
CA LYS A 33 8.46 29.09 -14.78
C LYS A 33 7.06 29.19 -15.41
N ILE A 34 6.43 28.09 -15.79
CA ILE A 34 5.09 28.05 -16.36
C ILE A 34 4.13 27.46 -15.31
N GLU A 35 3.12 28.26 -14.95
CA GLU A 35 2.10 27.88 -13.97
C GLU A 35 0.88 27.23 -14.64
N GLY A 36 0.30 26.20 -14.00
CA GLY A 36 -0.94 25.55 -14.44
C GLY A 36 -0.82 24.66 -15.68
N ARG A 37 0.39 24.34 -16.12
CA ARG A 37 0.67 23.44 -17.24
C ARG A 37 1.16 22.06 -16.78
N TYR A 38 1.92 22.03 -15.70
CA TYR A 38 2.55 20.80 -15.21
C TYR A 38 1.88 20.29 -13.93
N VAL A 39 1.80 18.98 -13.81
CA VAL A 39 1.16 18.29 -12.69
C VAL A 39 2.05 17.16 -12.22
N VAL A 40 2.18 17.01 -10.90
CA VAL A 40 2.81 15.87 -10.26
C VAL A 40 1.74 14.87 -9.88
N ALA A 41 1.97 13.62 -10.24
CA ALA A 41 1.14 12.49 -9.84
C ALA A 41 2.02 11.28 -9.50
N ALA A 42 1.60 10.50 -8.52
CA ALA A 42 2.26 9.23 -8.22
C ALA A 42 1.80 8.15 -9.22
N ALA A 43 2.75 7.37 -9.69
CA ALA A 43 2.54 6.21 -10.54
C ALA A 43 3.15 4.98 -9.85
N ALA A 44 2.38 4.35 -8.96
CA ALA A 44 2.83 3.25 -8.10
C ALA A 44 4.02 3.65 -7.20
N GLU A 45 5.23 3.25 -7.52
CA GLU A 45 6.48 3.54 -6.80
C GLU A 45 7.11 4.86 -7.25
N ASN A 46 6.82 5.27 -8.48
CA ASN A 46 7.42 6.43 -9.11
C ASN A 46 6.54 7.67 -8.96
N VAL A 47 7.17 8.84 -9.01
CA VAL A 47 6.47 10.11 -9.11
C VAL A 47 6.76 10.73 -10.47
N ILE A 48 5.73 11.11 -11.20
CA ILE A 48 5.83 11.59 -12.58
C ILE A 48 5.31 13.02 -12.68
N ILE A 49 6.05 13.88 -13.38
CA ILE A 49 5.58 15.17 -13.81
C ILE A 49 5.03 15.06 -15.22
N TRP A 50 3.75 15.37 -15.36
CA TRP A 50 3.04 15.36 -16.63
C TRP A 50 2.91 16.77 -17.21
N ASP A 51 3.13 16.92 -18.52
CA ASP A 51 2.72 18.10 -19.27
C ASP A 51 1.26 17.93 -19.72
N LEU A 52 0.34 18.70 -19.16
CA LEU A 52 -1.08 18.64 -19.50
C LEU A 52 -1.39 19.03 -20.94
N ARG A 53 -0.51 19.81 -21.58
CA ARG A 53 -0.72 20.26 -22.96
C ARG A 53 -0.35 19.18 -23.98
N LEU A 54 0.81 18.55 -23.80
CA LEU A 54 1.31 17.51 -24.70
C LEU A 54 0.82 16.11 -24.32
N GLY A 55 0.53 15.89 -23.05
CA GLY A 55 0.18 14.58 -22.51
C GLY A 55 1.38 13.64 -22.39
N GLU A 56 2.57 14.19 -22.21
CA GLU A 56 3.84 13.45 -22.14
C GLU A 56 4.45 13.53 -20.75
N ARG A 57 5.28 12.53 -20.42
CA ARG A 57 6.10 12.54 -19.21
C ARG A 57 7.24 13.52 -19.39
N VAL A 58 7.45 14.41 -18.42
CA VAL A 58 8.55 15.37 -18.45
C VAL A 58 9.69 14.90 -17.57
N VAL A 59 9.39 14.52 -16.35
CA VAL A 59 10.35 14.05 -15.34
C VAL A 59 9.77 12.84 -14.62
N THR A 60 10.62 11.88 -14.28
CA THR A 60 10.25 10.71 -13.46
C THR A 60 11.23 10.57 -12.31
N PHE A 61 10.73 10.62 -11.08
CA PHE A 61 11.49 10.31 -9.86
C PHE A 61 11.31 8.84 -9.56
N ARG A 62 12.40 8.09 -9.49
CA ARG A 62 12.39 6.64 -9.34
C ARG A 62 12.78 6.23 -7.93
N ARG A 63 12.06 5.26 -7.41
CA ARG A 63 12.43 4.50 -6.22
C ARG A 63 12.02 3.04 -6.40
N ASP A 64 12.89 2.12 -6.01
CA ASP A 64 12.59 0.70 -6.05
C ASP A 64 11.80 0.27 -4.79
N LYS A 65 10.74 -0.52 -4.97
CA LYS A 65 10.03 -1.35 -3.97
C LYS A 65 8.90 -0.73 -3.14
N GLN A 66 8.65 0.58 -3.10
CA GLN A 66 7.63 1.15 -2.19
C GLN A 66 6.58 2.02 -2.90
N GLU A 67 5.31 1.83 -2.54
CA GLU A 67 4.20 2.60 -3.10
C GLU A 67 4.12 4.01 -2.49
N VAL A 68 3.92 5.01 -3.34
CA VAL A 68 3.72 6.41 -2.92
C VAL A 68 2.32 6.60 -2.38
N THR A 69 2.20 7.11 -1.16
CA THR A 69 0.93 7.35 -0.47
C THR A 69 0.57 8.82 -0.35
N ALA A 70 1.56 9.72 -0.24
CA ALA A 70 1.35 11.15 -0.12
C ALA A 70 2.37 11.95 -0.93
N LEU A 71 1.94 13.06 -1.51
CA LEU A 71 2.76 13.98 -2.28
C LEU A 71 2.52 15.42 -1.85
N ARG A 72 3.57 16.23 -1.77
CA ARG A 72 3.44 17.68 -1.60
C ARG A 72 4.58 18.43 -2.27
N VAL A 73 4.22 19.48 -3.00
CA VAL A 73 5.18 20.40 -3.61
C VAL A 73 5.55 21.47 -2.58
N SER A 74 6.84 21.78 -2.46
CA SER A 74 7.33 22.83 -1.57
C SER A 74 6.94 24.23 -2.07
N PRO A 75 6.69 25.19 -1.18
CA PRO A 75 6.42 26.57 -1.54
C PRO A 75 7.56 27.26 -2.31
N ASP A 76 8.80 26.81 -2.13
CA ASP A 76 9.97 27.28 -2.86
C ASP A 76 9.94 26.90 -4.35
N ARG A 77 9.03 25.96 -4.74
CA ARG A 77 8.82 25.50 -6.11
C ARG A 77 10.01 24.74 -6.73
N LEU A 78 10.96 24.33 -5.89
CA LEU A 78 12.16 23.57 -6.29
C LEU A 78 12.14 22.14 -5.80
N HIS A 79 11.42 21.84 -4.70
CA HIS A 79 11.43 20.54 -4.06
C HIS A 79 10.04 19.90 -4.03
N ILE A 80 10.03 18.55 -4.00
CA ILE A 80 8.83 17.74 -3.82
C ILE A 80 9.09 16.78 -2.67
N ALA A 81 8.20 16.77 -1.66
CA ALA A 81 8.19 15.74 -0.62
C ALA A 81 7.28 14.59 -1.06
N VAL A 82 7.77 13.38 -0.91
CA VAL A 82 7.11 12.12 -1.27
C VAL A 82 7.07 11.23 -0.05
N GLY A 83 5.90 10.82 0.37
CA GLY A 83 5.68 9.86 1.47
C GLY A 83 5.34 8.49 0.92
N TYR A 84 5.92 7.46 1.52
CA TYR A 84 5.80 6.07 1.09
C TYR A 84 5.03 5.22 2.10
N ASN A 85 4.66 4.02 1.66
CA ASN A 85 3.91 3.05 2.46
C ASN A 85 4.70 2.47 3.64
N ASP A 86 6.03 2.53 3.60
CA ASP A 86 6.93 2.10 4.68
C ASP A 86 7.16 3.17 5.77
N GLY A 87 6.55 4.34 5.63
CA GLY A 87 6.72 5.45 6.58
C GLY A 87 7.94 6.33 6.31
N VAL A 88 8.68 6.07 5.24
CA VAL A 88 9.80 6.91 4.80
C VAL A 88 9.27 8.10 4.01
N VAL A 89 9.89 9.25 4.21
CA VAL A 89 9.64 10.47 3.45
C VAL A 89 10.92 10.87 2.73
N GLU A 90 10.82 11.06 1.43
CA GLU A 90 11.94 11.52 0.61
C GLU A 90 11.63 12.88 0.00
N ILE A 91 12.67 13.70 -0.12
CA ILE A 91 12.59 15.02 -0.74
C ILE A 91 13.44 15.00 -1.99
N PHE A 92 12.83 15.30 -3.12
CA PHE A 92 13.49 15.37 -4.42
C PHE A 92 13.61 16.80 -4.90
N ASP A 93 14.73 17.11 -5.56
CA ASP A 93 14.89 18.34 -6.31
C ASP A 93 14.34 18.18 -7.74
N LEU A 94 13.57 19.14 -8.20
CA LEU A 94 13.01 19.18 -9.57
C LEU A 94 14.09 19.25 -10.66
N SER A 95 15.27 19.75 -10.33
CA SER A 95 16.40 19.88 -11.27
C SER A 95 17.21 18.58 -11.38
N ASN A 96 17.23 17.74 -10.31
CA ASN A 96 17.97 16.48 -10.29
C ASN A 96 17.07 15.32 -9.82
N PRO A 97 16.34 14.67 -10.74
CA PRO A 97 15.33 13.67 -10.39
C PRO A 97 15.89 12.30 -10.01
N GLU A 98 17.18 12.03 -10.23
CA GLU A 98 17.74 10.69 -10.05
C GLU A 98 18.06 10.35 -8.59
N VAL A 99 18.35 11.37 -7.77
CA VAL A 99 18.77 11.19 -6.38
C VAL A 99 17.89 12.03 -5.45
N ALA A 100 17.40 11.40 -4.38
CA ALA A 100 16.72 12.12 -3.32
C ALA A 100 17.73 13.02 -2.56
N VAL A 101 17.38 14.27 -2.33
CA VAL A 101 18.15 15.22 -1.53
C VAL A 101 18.23 14.75 -0.08
N CYS A 102 17.11 14.23 0.43
CA CYS A 102 16.98 13.77 1.79
C CYS A 102 16.04 12.56 1.85
N SER A 103 16.39 11.56 2.67
CA SER A 103 15.57 10.40 2.97
C SER A 103 15.43 10.24 4.49
N LEU A 104 14.22 10.34 5.00
CA LEU A 104 13.88 10.38 6.41
C LEU A 104 12.94 9.23 6.77
N ALA A 105 13.39 8.31 7.60
CA ALA A 105 12.55 7.26 8.17
C ALA A 105 11.82 7.79 9.42
N LEU A 106 10.66 8.41 9.22
CA LEU A 106 9.92 9.11 10.27
C LEU A 106 8.89 8.24 10.98
N HIS A 107 8.22 7.38 10.27
CA HIS A 107 7.10 6.58 10.74
C HIS A 107 7.33 5.08 10.50
N LYS A 108 6.54 4.24 11.17
CA LYS A 108 6.57 2.78 11.00
C LYS A 108 5.51 2.27 10.02
N THR A 109 4.55 3.11 9.65
CA THR A 109 3.43 2.79 8.78
C THR A 109 3.28 3.85 7.70
N ALA A 110 2.38 3.60 6.76
CA ALA A 110 2.15 4.47 5.61
C ALA A 110 1.91 5.93 6.00
N VAL A 111 2.60 6.84 5.31
CA VAL A 111 2.41 8.28 5.45
C VAL A 111 1.06 8.66 4.87
N SER A 112 0.18 9.27 5.68
CA SER A 112 -1.15 9.70 5.25
C SER A 112 -1.16 11.09 4.67
N ILE A 113 -0.34 11.99 5.19
CA ILE A 113 -0.30 13.39 4.78
C ILE A 113 1.10 14.01 4.91
N LEU A 114 1.36 14.96 4.03
CA LEU A 114 2.54 15.82 4.02
C LEU A 114 2.11 17.27 3.81
N ARG A 115 2.62 18.19 4.65
CA ARG A 115 2.39 19.62 4.50
C ARG A 115 3.65 20.41 4.86
N TYR A 116 4.00 21.34 3.99
CA TYR A 116 5.05 22.32 4.25
C TYR A 116 4.50 23.52 5.00
N ASP A 117 5.37 24.19 5.72
CA ASP A 117 5.21 25.55 6.23
C ASP A 117 5.25 26.54 5.05
N GLU A 118 4.73 27.78 5.22
CA GLU A 118 4.73 28.84 4.20
C GLU A 118 6.13 29.15 3.65
N GLN A 119 7.15 29.03 4.49
CA GLN A 119 8.55 29.25 4.12
C GLN A 119 9.22 28.02 3.47
N GLY A 120 8.62 26.85 3.53
CA GLY A 120 9.21 25.60 3.03
C GLY A 120 10.33 25.02 3.91
N ILE A 121 10.55 25.55 5.12
CA ILE A 121 11.62 25.14 6.03
C ILE A 121 11.19 23.89 6.82
N ARG A 122 9.94 23.85 7.28
CA ARG A 122 9.40 22.77 8.10
C ARG A 122 8.40 21.94 7.32
N LEU A 123 8.43 20.63 7.59
CA LEU A 123 7.51 19.65 7.01
C LEU A 123 6.78 18.91 8.14
N VAL A 124 5.45 18.92 8.16
CA VAL A 124 4.64 18.06 9.02
C VAL A 124 4.24 16.81 8.25
N CYS A 125 4.46 15.67 8.88
CA CYS A 125 4.11 14.35 8.39
C CYS A 125 3.12 13.70 9.34
N GLY A 126 2.01 13.18 8.81
CA GLY A 126 1.07 12.35 9.56
C GLY A 126 1.08 10.93 9.00
N SER A 127 0.82 9.95 9.85
CA SER A 127 0.83 8.55 9.46
C SER A 127 -0.36 7.77 10.03
N LEU A 128 -0.50 6.53 9.56
CA LEU A 128 -1.49 5.58 10.08
C LEU A 128 -1.13 5.05 11.48
N ASP A 129 0.08 5.31 11.99
CA ASP A 129 0.51 4.98 13.37
C ASP A 129 -0.04 5.91 14.45
N CYS A 130 -0.93 6.85 14.08
CA CYS A 130 -1.56 7.84 14.96
C CYS A 130 -0.58 8.92 15.48
N GLU A 131 0.62 8.99 14.94
CA GLU A 131 1.63 9.99 15.30
C GLU A 131 1.76 11.07 14.23
N LEU A 132 2.15 12.26 14.67
CA LEU A 132 2.56 13.37 13.81
C LEU A 132 4.02 13.66 14.07
N THR A 133 4.77 13.87 13.01
CA THR A 133 6.18 14.25 13.10
C THR A 133 6.40 15.55 12.35
N VAL A 134 7.08 16.51 13.00
CA VAL A 134 7.49 17.76 12.38
C VAL A 134 9.00 17.75 12.24
N VAL A 135 9.49 17.99 11.05
CA VAL A 135 10.92 17.93 10.71
C VAL A 135 11.36 19.24 10.08
N ASP A 136 12.55 19.70 10.43
CA ASP A 136 13.26 20.74 9.70
C ASP A 136 13.94 20.13 8.47
N VAL A 137 13.56 20.62 7.30
CA VAL A 137 14.04 20.11 6.01
C VAL A 137 15.50 20.49 5.77
N ILE A 138 15.94 21.65 6.27
CA ILE A 138 17.28 22.18 6.03
C ILE A 138 18.28 21.46 6.94
N GLU A 139 17.97 21.35 8.21
CA GLU A 139 18.86 20.71 9.19
C GLU A 139 18.86 19.19 9.08
N GLN A 140 17.84 18.59 8.46
CA GLN A 140 17.61 17.14 8.36
C GLN A 140 17.67 16.41 9.72
N ALA A 141 17.48 17.17 10.79
CA ALA A 141 17.57 16.76 12.18
C ALA A 141 16.43 17.38 12.99
N GLY A 142 16.26 16.95 14.22
CA GLY A 142 15.32 17.59 15.12
C GLY A 142 13.85 17.23 14.89
N SER A 143 13.55 15.95 14.60
CA SER A 143 12.17 15.51 14.48
C SER A 143 11.41 15.64 15.80
N GLN A 144 10.37 16.49 15.80
CA GLN A 144 9.45 16.64 16.93
C GLN A 144 8.28 15.67 16.74
N ARG A 145 8.05 14.78 17.69
CA ARG A 145 6.93 13.83 17.64
C ARG A 145 5.78 14.31 18.53
N LEU A 146 4.60 14.42 17.94
CA LEU A 146 3.38 14.84 18.60
C LEU A 146 2.46 13.61 18.75
N ILE A 147 2.36 13.11 19.98
CA ILE A 147 1.64 11.87 20.31
C ILE A 147 0.37 12.23 21.08
N GLY A 148 -0.78 11.68 20.68
CA GLY A 148 -2.02 11.88 21.43
C GLY A 148 -3.31 11.63 20.64
N HIS A 149 -3.26 11.36 19.32
CA HIS A 149 -4.40 10.82 18.59
C HIS A 149 -4.56 9.31 18.85
N ASN A 150 -5.82 8.85 18.91
CA ASN A 150 -6.14 7.45 19.15
C ASN A 150 -6.46 6.68 17.85
N ALA A 151 -6.49 7.37 16.71
CA ALA A 151 -6.76 6.80 15.40
C ALA A 151 -5.86 7.46 14.34
N PRO A 152 -5.76 6.91 13.12
CA PRO A 152 -4.95 7.45 12.05
C PRO A 152 -5.19 8.93 11.78
N VAL A 153 -4.10 9.68 11.63
CA VAL A 153 -4.15 11.10 11.28
C VAL A 153 -4.57 11.23 9.82
N THR A 154 -5.56 12.08 9.56
CA THR A 154 -6.14 12.27 8.23
C THR A 154 -5.67 13.55 7.55
N ASP A 155 -5.50 14.64 8.31
CA ASP A 155 -4.97 15.91 7.79
C ASP A 155 -4.25 16.70 8.89
N ALA A 156 -3.30 17.56 8.51
CA ALA A 156 -2.55 18.44 9.41
C ALA A 156 -2.13 19.71 8.69
N HIS A 157 -2.13 20.85 9.38
CA HIS A 157 -1.76 22.15 8.83
C HIS A 157 -0.99 22.99 9.83
N PHE A 158 -0.02 23.78 9.33
CA PHE A 158 0.58 24.88 10.11
C PHE A 158 -0.39 26.06 10.17
N MET A 159 -0.45 26.72 11.32
CA MET A 159 -1.22 27.95 11.49
C MET A 159 -0.32 29.16 11.25
N GLU A 160 -0.27 29.64 10.01
CA GLU A 160 0.63 30.70 9.58
C GLU A 160 0.24 32.09 10.10
N LYS A 161 -1.04 32.33 10.35
CA LYS A 161 -1.55 33.64 10.82
C LYS A 161 -1.16 34.00 12.25
N PHE A 162 -0.85 33.00 13.08
CA PHE A 162 -0.39 33.16 14.44
C PHE A 162 1.13 32.89 14.50
N LYS A 163 1.92 33.58 13.66
CA LYS A 163 3.36 33.37 13.43
C LYS A 163 4.21 33.31 14.70
N GLU A 164 3.77 34.01 15.75
CA GLU A 164 4.51 34.07 17.03
C GLU A 164 4.37 32.78 17.88
N GLN A 165 3.46 31.85 17.52
CA GLN A 165 3.08 30.75 18.41
C GLN A 165 3.44 29.35 17.91
N ASN A 166 3.99 29.20 16.70
CA ASN A 166 4.42 27.92 16.14
C ASN A 166 3.39 26.77 16.34
N ILE A 167 2.15 26.97 15.85
CA ILE A 167 1.03 26.05 16.11
C ILE A 167 0.78 25.15 14.91
N VAL A 168 0.59 23.85 15.17
CA VAL A 168 0.10 22.85 14.21
C VAL A 168 -1.30 22.41 14.61
N VAL A 169 -2.18 22.27 13.65
CA VAL A 169 -3.53 21.71 13.83
C VAL A 169 -3.64 20.41 13.09
N SER A 170 -4.15 19.39 13.74
CA SER A 170 -4.33 18.06 13.16
C SER A 170 -5.74 17.54 13.36
N CYS A 171 -6.21 16.71 12.43
CA CYS A 171 -7.43 15.94 12.58
C CYS A 171 -7.19 14.46 12.36
N SER A 172 -8.05 13.66 12.92
CA SER A 172 -7.96 12.20 12.89
C SER A 172 -9.34 11.55 12.77
N LYS A 173 -9.34 10.26 12.48
CA LYS A 173 -10.54 9.43 12.53
C LYS A 173 -11.11 9.23 13.94
N ASP A 174 -10.41 9.69 14.98
CA ASP A 174 -10.90 9.71 16.37
C ASP A 174 -11.96 10.79 16.64
N THR A 175 -12.47 11.47 15.61
CA THR A 175 -13.44 12.58 15.67
C THR A 175 -12.91 13.89 16.25
N GLN A 176 -11.64 13.93 16.65
CA GLN A 176 -11.03 15.06 17.33
C GLN A 176 -10.19 15.92 16.40
N ILE A 177 -10.19 17.23 16.68
CA ILE A 177 -9.24 18.17 16.08
C ILE A 177 -8.36 18.69 17.22
N LYS A 178 -7.05 18.56 17.10
CA LYS A 178 -6.06 18.92 18.11
C LYS A 178 -5.18 20.07 17.66
N PHE A 179 -4.90 20.97 18.59
CA PHE A 179 -4.01 22.10 18.43
C PHE A 179 -2.74 21.85 19.23
N TRP A 180 -1.60 21.86 18.55
CA TRP A 180 -0.30 21.54 19.11
C TRP A 180 0.60 22.77 19.10
N ASN A 181 1.27 23.03 20.22
CA ASN A 181 2.36 24.00 20.26
C ASN A 181 3.67 23.25 20.02
N LEU A 182 4.42 23.65 18.99
CA LEU A 182 5.67 23.01 18.63
C LEU A 182 6.79 23.25 19.62
N GLU A 183 6.78 24.39 20.35
CA GLU A 183 7.82 24.67 21.33
C GLU A 183 7.73 23.76 22.56
N THR A 184 6.50 23.53 23.03
CA THR A 184 6.22 22.69 24.19
C THR A 184 5.96 21.24 23.84
N GLN A 185 5.66 20.94 22.56
CA GLN A 185 5.27 19.63 22.04
C GLN A 185 4.00 19.04 22.68
N PHE A 186 3.16 19.90 23.27
CA PHE A 186 1.89 19.50 23.91
C PHE A 186 0.66 19.99 23.13
N CYS A 187 -0.41 19.20 23.24
CA CYS A 187 -1.74 19.60 22.79
C CYS A 187 -2.35 20.53 23.82
N PHE A 188 -2.57 21.80 23.47
CA PHE A 188 -3.17 22.76 24.38
C PHE A 188 -4.69 22.89 24.22
N LYS A 189 -5.27 22.46 23.08
CA LYS A 189 -6.71 22.45 22.85
C LYS A 189 -7.15 21.29 21.99
N THR A 190 -8.29 20.67 22.36
CA THR A 190 -8.93 19.60 21.60
C THR A 190 -10.39 19.99 21.34
N ILE A 191 -10.84 19.91 20.08
CA ILE A 191 -12.25 20.09 19.70
C ILE A 191 -12.87 18.70 19.56
N VAL A 192 -13.94 18.44 20.31
CA VAL A 192 -14.67 17.15 20.37
C VAL A 192 -16.07 17.26 19.76
N ASP A 193 -16.48 18.44 19.27
CA ASP A 193 -17.83 18.72 18.77
C ASP A 193 -18.25 17.91 17.55
N ASN A 194 -17.32 17.18 16.91
CA ASN A 194 -17.61 16.40 15.72
C ASN A 194 -18.22 15.04 16.09
N ARG A 195 -19.38 14.74 15.53
CA ARG A 195 -20.10 13.47 15.76
C ARG A 195 -19.50 12.30 14.99
N THR A 196 -18.81 12.57 13.90
CA THR A 196 -18.25 11.58 12.98
C THR A 196 -16.77 11.88 12.71
N GLU A 197 -16.07 10.91 12.12
CA GLU A 197 -14.66 11.01 11.73
C GLU A 197 -14.38 12.31 10.95
N VAL A 198 -13.28 12.99 11.26
CA VAL A 198 -12.81 14.17 10.51
C VAL A 198 -11.79 13.71 9.47
N TRP A 199 -12.01 14.04 8.21
CA TRP A 199 -11.22 13.55 7.09
C TRP A 199 -10.29 14.58 6.48
N ALA A 200 -10.66 15.85 6.51
CA ALA A 200 -9.87 16.92 5.90
C ALA A 200 -10.10 18.25 6.62
N LEU A 201 -9.10 19.10 6.62
CA LEU A 201 -9.14 20.47 7.12
C LEU A 201 -8.78 21.46 5.99
N ALA A 202 -9.42 22.64 6.01
CA ALA A 202 -9.01 23.75 5.18
C ALA A 202 -9.04 25.04 6.01
N PHE A 203 -8.01 25.86 5.86
CA PHE A 203 -7.89 27.15 6.51
C PHE A 203 -8.04 28.23 5.46
N VAL A 204 -8.94 29.17 5.71
CA VAL A 204 -9.17 30.32 4.83
C VAL A 204 -9.52 31.52 5.67
N ASN A 205 -8.72 32.56 5.61
CA ASN A 205 -8.84 33.73 6.48
C ASN A 205 -8.89 33.28 7.96
N ASP A 206 -9.91 33.69 8.72
CA ASP A 206 -10.09 33.32 10.12
C ASP A 206 -10.99 32.08 10.28
N LEU A 207 -11.34 31.42 9.18
CA LEU A 207 -12.23 30.26 9.17
C LEU A 207 -11.43 28.98 9.03
N MET A 208 -11.69 28.00 9.88
CA MET A 208 -11.28 26.61 9.75
C MET A 208 -12.51 25.80 9.34
N ILE A 209 -12.43 25.10 8.22
CA ILE A 209 -13.48 24.24 7.70
C ILE A 209 -13.05 22.79 7.90
N ALA A 210 -13.85 22.01 8.63
CA ALA A 210 -13.63 20.61 8.89
C ALA A 210 -14.58 19.74 8.07
N GLY A 211 -14.04 18.86 7.24
CA GLY A 211 -14.77 17.89 6.44
C GLY A 211 -15.03 16.62 7.23
N CYS A 212 -16.30 16.36 7.54
CA CYS A 212 -16.71 15.22 8.38
C CYS A 212 -17.16 13.99 7.55
N GLY A 213 -17.38 12.88 8.24
CA GLY A 213 -17.92 11.63 7.68
C GLY A 213 -19.34 11.74 7.14
N GLU A 214 -20.07 12.81 7.47
CA GLU A 214 -21.41 13.11 6.98
C GLU A 214 -21.40 14.07 5.78
N SER A 215 -22.59 14.41 5.27
CA SER A 215 -22.76 15.41 4.21
C SER A 215 -22.60 16.85 4.70
N THR A 216 -22.22 17.04 5.94
CA THR A 216 -22.04 18.34 6.60
C THR A 216 -20.57 18.64 6.80
N MET A 217 -20.20 19.92 6.76
CA MET A 217 -18.88 20.44 7.10
C MET A 217 -19.02 21.45 8.23
N ASN A 218 -18.25 21.25 9.29
CA ASN A 218 -18.26 22.17 10.44
C ASN A 218 -17.33 23.35 10.18
N VAL A 219 -17.77 24.55 10.56
CA VAL A 219 -16.98 25.77 10.37
C VAL A 219 -16.71 26.42 11.72
N TYR A 220 -15.44 26.59 12.00
CA TYR A 220 -14.94 27.21 13.21
C TYR A 220 -14.27 28.53 12.88
N ARG A 221 -14.51 29.57 13.71
CA ARG A 221 -13.80 30.84 13.60
C ARG A 221 -12.70 30.91 14.65
N LEU A 222 -11.50 31.20 14.19
CA LEU A 222 -10.31 31.31 15.02
C LEU A 222 -10.01 32.79 15.29
N LYS A 223 -9.82 33.14 16.55
CA LYS A 223 -9.44 34.52 16.96
C LYS A 223 -8.24 34.42 17.90
N PRO A 224 -7.21 35.27 17.71
CA PRO A 224 -6.16 35.41 18.71
C PRO A 224 -6.76 35.97 20.00
N ARG A 225 -6.23 35.55 21.11
CA ARG A 225 -6.62 36.08 22.44
C ARG A 225 -5.51 37.02 22.87
N ASP A 226 -5.89 38.26 23.14
CA ASP A 226 -4.94 39.28 23.66
C ASP A 226 -4.45 38.89 25.05
N PRO A 227 -3.14 38.79 25.28
CA PRO A 227 -2.58 38.38 26.57
C PRO A 227 -2.88 39.40 27.71
N THR A 228 -3.29 40.60 27.38
CA THR A 228 -3.62 41.65 28.35
C THR A 228 -4.97 41.48 29.06
N GLN A 229 -5.89 40.68 28.53
CA GLN A 229 -7.20 40.43 29.13
C GLN A 229 -7.23 39.34 30.19
N THR A 230 -6.16 38.52 30.28
CA THR A 230 -6.07 37.39 31.21
C THR A 230 -5.68 37.78 32.63
N VAL A 231 -5.21 39.01 32.89
CA VAL A 231 -4.69 39.42 34.18
C VAL A 231 -5.73 40.15 35.06
N SER A 232 -6.81 40.69 34.49
CA SER A 232 -7.78 41.49 35.22
C SER A 232 -8.98 40.73 35.82
N HIS A 233 -9.24 39.48 35.37
CA HIS A 233 -10.37 38.67 35.88
C HIS A 233 -9.99 37.62 36.94
N ASN A 234 -8.69 37.31 37.12
CA ASN A 234 -8.24 36.22 37.99
C ASN A 234 -8.01 36.56 39.47
N LEU A 235 -8.27 37.79 39.90
CA LEU A 235 -8.07 38.17 41.29
C LEU A 235 -9.36 38.20 42.14
N GLU A 236 -10.54 38.21 41.54
CA GLU A 236 -11.81 38.23 42.27
C GLU A 236 -12.56 36.89 42.29
N SER A 237 -12.27 35.94 41.41
CA SER A 237 -12.97 34.65 41.29
C SER A 237 -12.24 33.46 41.97
N ALA A 238 -11.11 33.69 42.61
CA ALA A 238 -10.36 32.63 43.28
C ALA A 238 -10.94 32.15 44.63
N VAL A 239 -12.11 32.61 45.01
CA VAL A 239 -12.73 32.32 46.32
C VAL A 239 -14.03 31.49 46.23
N GLU A 240 -14.63 31.33 45.09
CA GLU A 240 -15.89 30.55 44.98
C GLU A 240 -15.79 29.50 43.89
N GLY A 241 -15.64 28.23 44.29
CA GLY A 241 -16.13 27.03 43.61
C GLY A 241 -15.48 26.65 42.30
N LEU A 242 -14.49 25.77 42.36
CA LEU A 242 -13.96 24.97 41.24
C LEU A 242 -15.07 24.29 40.44
N SER A 243 -15.47 24.85 39.30
CA SER A 243 -16.20 24.18 38.24
C SER A 243 -15.23 23.76 37.17
N ILE A 244 -15.44 22.55 36.68
CA ILE A 244 -14.53 21.75 35.79
C ILE A 244 -14.45 22.30 34.33
N ASP A 245 -15.00 23.48 34.06
CA ASP A 245 -15.12 24.06 32.71
C ASP A 245 -14.01 25.06 32.33
N ASP A 246 -12.93 25.18 33.13
CA ASP A 246 -11.89 26.21 32.97
C ASP A 246 -10.68 25.82 32.10
N GLU A 247 -10.77 24.76 31.27
CA GLU A 247 -9.71 24.44 30.30
C GLU A 247 -9.57 25.53 29.20
N ASP A 248 -10.59 26.36 29.00
CA ASP A 248 -10.58 27.41 27.99
C ASP A 248 -9.73 28.65 28.39
N THR A 249 -9.31 28.77 29.63
CA THR A 249 -8.63 30.00 30.11
C THR A 249 -7.17 30.10 29.74
N ILE A 250 -6.49 28.97 29.37
CA ILE A 250 -5.05 28.91 29.14
C ILE A 250 -4.70 28.89 27.64
N SER A 251 -5.68 28.69 26.75
CA SER A 251 -5.40 28.56 25.31
C SER A 251 -5.14 29.92 24.64
N PRO A 252 -4.08 30.06 23.83
CA PRO A 252 -3.71 31.29 23.13
C PRO A 252 -4.70 31.65 22.01
N ILE A 253 -5.57 30.72 21.61
CA ILE A 253 -6.53 30.88 20.53
C ILE A 253 -7.94 30.57 21.04
N SER A 254 -8.89 31.46 20.76
CA SER A 254 -10.30 31.19 20.96
C SER A 254 -10.88 30.57 19.70
N VAL A 255 -11.55 29.43 19.83
CA VAL A 255 -12.24 28.72 18.75
C VAL A 255 -13.73 28.83 18.97
N LEU A 256 -14.43 29.46 18.02
CA LEU A 256 -15.90 29.65 18.08
C LEU A 256 -16.52 28.81 16.96
N ASN A 257 -17.45 27.94 17.29
CA ASN A 257 -18.27 27.24 16.31
C ASN A 257 -19.20 28.23 15.62
N SER A 258 -18.97 28.49 14.32
CA SER A 258 -19.75 29.41 13.52
C SER A 258 -20.96 28.78 12.84
N GLY A 259 -21.03 27.43 12.83
CA GLY A 259 -22.15 26.66 12.25
C GLY A 259 -21.68 25.62 11.25
N VAL A 260 -22.61 25.14 10.42
CA VAL A 260 -22.42 24.00 9.53
C VAL A 260 -22.77 24.36 8.09
N ILE A 261 -21.97 23.94 7.15
CA ILE A 261 -22.24 24.01 5.71
C ILE A 261 -22.75 22.65 5.24
N GLN A 262 -23.93 22.64 4.63
CA GLN A 262 -24.46 21.42 4.04
C GLN A 262 -23.98 21.24 2.62
N ARG A 263 -23.39 20.06 2.30
CA ARG A 263 -22.98 19.65 0.98
C ARG A 263 -24.17 19.13 0.16
N ALA A 264 -24.06 19.20 -1.17
CA ALA A 264 -25.03 18.57 -2.07
C ALA A 264 -24.75 17.08 -2.22
N GLY A 265 -23.47 16.67 -2.14
CA GLY A 265 -23.05 15.28 -2.19
C GLY A 265 -23.43 14.51 -0.93
N LYS A 266 -24.03 13.34 -1.12
CA LYS A 266 -24.32 12.40 -0.03
C LYS A 266 -23.05 11.58 0.28
N GLY A 267 -22.59 11.59 1.51
CA GLY A 267 -21.44 10.82 1.97
C GLY A 267 -20.28 11.67 2.51
N ARG A 268 -19.26 11.00 3.02
CA ARG A 268 -18.13 11.65 3.71
C ARG A 268 -17.36 12.60 2.79
N CYS A 269 -16.81 13.66 3.38
CA CYS A 269 -15.83 14.51 2.71
C CYS A 269 -14.48 13.75 2.66
N VAL A 270 -13.91 13.61 1.48
CA VAL A 270 -12.62 12.89 1.32
C VAL A 270 -11.46 13.87 1.39
N ASN A 271 -11.56 15.01 0.71
CA ASN A 271 -10.51 16.01 0.69
C ASN A 271 -11.11 17.42 0.57
N LEU A 272 -10.41 18.38 1.20
CA LEU A 272 -10.67 19.81 1.14
C LEU A 272 -9.38 20.50 0.67
N VAL A 273 -9.46 21.28 -0.38
CA VAL A 273 -8.32 22.02 -0.91
C VAL A 273 -8.70 23.49 -0.98
N ALA A 274 -7.91 24.32 -0.31
CA ALA A 274 -7.99 25.77 -0.42
C ALA A 274 -6.98 26.26 -1.47
N ASP A 275 -7.38 27.25 -2.25
CA ASP A 275 -6.47 27.92 -3.19
C ASP A 275 -5.48 28.82 -2.45
N ALA A 276 -4.30 29.07 -3.05
CA ALA A 276 -3.25 29.91 -2.49
C ALA A 276 -3.71 31.37 -2.24
N SER A 277 -4.75 31.85 -2.92
CA SER A 277 -5.35 33.16 -2.68
C SER A 277 -6.30 33.21 -1.48
N GLU A 278 -6.56 32.10 -0.81
CA GLU A 278 -7.50 31.93 0.30
C GLU A 278 -8.93 32.41 -0.03
N ARG A 279 -9.37 32.30 -1.29
CA ARG A 279 -10.70 32.73 -1.73
C ARG A 279 -11.64 31.61 -2.09
N ILE A 280 -11.09 30.47 -2.50
CA ILE A 280 -11.86 29.34 -2.98
C ILE A 280 -11.48 28.10 -2.21
N VAL A 281 -12.51 27.37 -1.76
CA VAL A 281 -12.36 26.03 -1.16
C VAL A 281 -13.13 25.05 -2.05
N SER A 282 -12.44 24.05 -2.50
CA SER A 282 -13.02 22.95 -3.28
C SER A 282 -13.04 21.69 -2.44
N CYS A 283 -14.14 20.98 -2.46
CA CYS A 283 -14.27 19.70 -1.78
C CYS A 283 -14.84 18.62 -2.69
N HIS A 284 -14.45 17.38 -2.43
CA HIS A 284 -15.11 16.22 -3.02
C HIS A 284 -15.42 15.17 -1.96
N GLY A 285 -16.44 14.39 -2.22
CA GLY A 285 -16.81 13.25 -1.38
C GLY A 285 -16.45 11.91 -2.03
N THR A 286 -17.12 10.88 -1.56
CA THR A 286 -17.06 9.54 -2.16
C THR A 286 -17.81 9.46 -3.50
N ASN A 287 -18.61 10.48 -3.81
CA ASN A 287 -19.39 10.62 -5.04
C ASN A 287 -18.53 11.27 -6.14
N ASP A 288 -19.15 11.39 -7.30
CA ASP A 288 -18.62 11.98 -8.54
C ASP A 288 -18.84 13.49 -8.64
N LEU A 289 -19.09 14.18 -7.50
CA LEU A 289 -19.39 15.59 -7.44
C LEU A 289 -18.26 16.36 -6.77
N ILE A 290 -17.80 17.44 -7.44
CA ILE A 290 -16.90 18.42 -6.85
C ILE A 290 -17.71 19.69 -6.56
N GLU A 291 -17.64 20.15 -5.34
CA GLU A 291 -18.32 21.35 -4.87
C GLU A 291 -17.28 22.43 -4.61
N ASN A 292 -17.52 23.60 -5.15
CA ASN A 292 -16.65 24.77 -4.99
C ASN A 292 -17.37 25.84 -4.18
N PHE A 293 -16.68 26.36 -3.18
CA PHE A 293 -17.18 27.41 -2.29
C PHE A 293 -16.28 28.64 -2.42
N TYR A 294 -16.90 29.79 -2.66
CA TYR A 294 -16.22 31.05 -2.65
C TYR A 294 -16.40 31.74 -1.31
N ILE A 295 -15.33 32.18 -0.72
CA ILE A 295 -15.31 32.92 0.55
C ILE A 295 -15.25 34.42 0.25
N CYS A 296 -16.27 35.13 0.65
CA CYS A 296 -16.39 36.55 0.40
C CYS A 296 -15.44 37.36 1.29
N THR A 297 -14.89 38.44 0.77
CA THR A 297 -14.19 39.41 1.61
C THR A 297 -15.16 40.08 2.59
N GLU A 298 -14.68 40.65 3.68
CA GLU A 298 -15.51 41.29 4.69
C GLU A 298 -16.45 42.36 4.10
N GLU A 299 -15.96 43.14 3.10
CA GLU A 299 -16.77 44.15 2.42
C GLU A 299 -17.89 43.54 1.59
N GLU A 300 -17.60 42.44 0.92
CA GLU A 300 -18.61 41.71 0.13
C GLU A 300 -19.65 41.05 1.04
N ALA A 301 -19.23 40.48 2.16
CA ALA A 301 -20.12 39.89 3.16
C ALA A 301 -21.05 40.95 3.77
N LYS A 302 -20.52 42.13 4.12
CA LYS A 302 -21.32 43.28 4.61
C LYS A 302 -22.30 43.75 3.55
N LYS A 303 -21.95 43.83 2.28
CA LYS A 303 -22.86 44.18 1.16
C LYS A 303 -23.98 43.15 0.96
N ARG A 304 -23.69 41.86 1.18
CA ARG A 304 -24.66 40.76 1.09
C ARG A 304 -25.65 40.83 2.27
N LEU A 305 -25.15 41.04 3.47
CA LEU A 305 -26.00 41.27 4.67
C LEU A 305 -26.99 42.40 4.41
N GLN A 306 -26.52 43.56 3.89
CA GLN A 306 -27.38 44.67 3.55
C GLN A 306 -28.44 44.32 2.49
N LYS A 307 -28.08 43.50 1.50
CA LYS A 307 -29.04 43.02 0.49
C LYS A 307 -30.08 42.08 1.09
N ARG A 308 -29.66 41.17 2.00
CA ARG A 308 -30.53 40.25 2.73
C ARG A 308 -31.53 41.04 3.58
N LEU A 309 -31.06 42.01 4.37
CA LEU A 309 -31.90 42.88 5.19
C LEU A 309 -32.90 43.75 4.36
N LYS A 310 -32.48 44.21 3.17
CA LYS A 310 -33.39 44.91 2.25
C LYS A 310 -34.44 43.98 1.63
N LYS A 311 -34.09 42.71 1.40
CA LYS A 311 -35.01 41.74 0.82
C LYS A 311 -36.03 41.25 1.86
N SER A 312 -35.62 41.01 3.09
CA SER A 312 -36.52 40.62 4.21
C SER A 312 -37.49 41.75 4.57
N LYS A 313 -37.04 43.04 4.51
CA LYS A 313 -37.93 44.20 4.64
C LYS A 313 -38.96 44.34 3.51
N LYS A 314 -38.64 43.83 2.29
CA LYS A 314 -39.59 43.86 1.15
C LYS A 314 -40.59 42.70 1.14
N SER A 315 -40.25 41.55 1.72
CA SER A 315 -41.13 40.37 1.75
C SER A 315 -42.20 40.39 2.86
N GLY A 316 -42.22 41.42 3.74
CA GLY A 316 -43.25 41.60 4.76
C GLY A 316 -43.23 40.55 5.88
N GLU A 317 -42.19 39.75 5.97
CA GLU A 317 -42.02 38.71 7.03
C GLU A 317 -41.52 39.25 8.36
N LEU A 318 -41.46 40.60 8.50
CA LEU A 318 -41.06 41.27 9.73
C LEU A 318 -42.32 41.57 10.58
N ALA A 319 -42.62 40.69 11.51
CA ALA A 319 -43.31 41.10 12.73
C ALA A 319 -42.35 41.98 13.54
N GLU A 320 -42.87 43.08 14.12
CA GLU A 320 -42.10 44.20 14.68
C GLU A 320 -41.23 43.88 15.91
N ASN A 321 -41.03 42.63 16.32
CA ASN A 321 -40.37 42.24 17.56
C ASN A 321 -39.34 41.12 17.50
N GLU A 322 -38.82 40.74 16.34
CA GLU A 322 -37.65 39.83 16.30
C GLU A 322 -36.42 40.62 15.84
N ASP A 323 -35.48 40.82 16.75
CA ASP A 323 -34.12 41.24 16.45
C ASP A 323 -33.46 40.19 15.52
N ILE A 324 -33.69 40.35 14.22
CA ILE A 324 -32.87 39.63 13.22
C ILE A 324 -31.43 40.02 13.52
N SER A 325 -30.64 39.05 13.97
CA SER A 325 -29.26 39.26 14.35
C SER A 325 -28.55 40.06 13.27
N LYS A 326 -28.09 41.25 13.62
CA LYS A 326 -27.27 42.11 12.77
C LYS A 326 -25.92 41.49 12.48
N ASP A 327 -25.68 40.28 13.00
CA ASP A 327 -24.45 39.57 12.88
C ASP A 327 -24.33 38.85 11.52
N LEU A 328 -23.13 38.79 11.01
CA LEU A 328 -22.81 38.09 9.77
C LEU A 328 -23.12 36.61 9.92
N SER A 329 -23.98 36.08 9.07
CA SER A 329 -24.24 34.64 9.00
C SER A 329 -23.29 33.96 8.01
N LEU A 330 -23.01 32.66 8.20
CA LEU A 330 -22.18 31.86 7.27
C LEU A 330 -22.68 31.95 5.84
N SER A 331 -24.00 32.09 5.60
CA SER A 331 -24.56 32.21 4.25
C SER A 331 -24.22 33.54 3.57
N ASP A 332 -23.82 34.56 4.33
CA ASP A 332 -23.37 35.85 3.81
C ASP A 332 -21.85 35.79 3.45
N GLU A 333 -21.08 35.03 4.22
CA GLU A 333 -19.63 34.89 4.04
C GLU A 333 -19.26 33.85 2.97
N ILE A 334 -19.99 32.73 2.89
CA ILE A 334 -19.68 31.62 2.00
C ILE A 334 -20.74 31.53 0.90
N LYS A 335 -20.27 31.49 -0.36
CA LYS A 335 -21.13 31.31 -1.52
C LYS A 335 -20.78 30.00 -2.22
N ARG A 336 -21.77 29.11 -2.43
CA ARG A 336 -21.61 27.96 -3.29
C ARG A 336 -21.51 28.40 -4.75
N LEU A 337 -20.47 27.94 -5.44
CA LEU A 337 -20.32 28.03 -6.88
C LEU A 337 -20.98 26.84 -7.57
N GLU A 338 -20.92 26.79 -8.88
CA GLU A 338 -21.41 25.66 -9.66
C GLU A 338 -20.59 24.42 -9.38
N SER A 339 -21.25 23.27 -9.25
CA SER A 339 -20.62 22.00 -8.95
C SER A 339 -20.22 21.29 -10.24
N ILE A 340 -19.06 20.64 -10.23
CA ILE A 340 -18.55 19.87 -11.37
C ILE A 340 -18.96 18.40 -11.17
N LYS A 341 -19.72 17.85 -12.13
CA LYS A 341 -20.08 16.43 -12.18
C LYS A 341 -19.08 15.69 -13.04
N VAL A 342 -18.51 14.63 -12.49
CA VAL A 342 -17.57 13.76 -13.18
C VAL A 342 -18.24 12.38 -13.38
N LYS A 343 -17.90 11.68 -14.46
CA LYS A 343 -18.57 10.39 -14.75
C LYS A 343 -18.09 9.22 -13.87
N GLN A 344 -17.03 9.41 -13.09
CA GLN A 344 -16.38 8.32 -12.35
C GLN A 344 -15.94 8.79 -10.96
N LYS A 345 -15.59 7.82 -10.10
CA LYS A 345 -15.17 8.06 -8.72
C LYS A 345 -13.90 8.90 -8.65
N ILE A 346 -13.99 10.02 -7.94
CA ILE A 346 -12.88 10.95 -7.70
C ILE A 346 -12.00 10.39 -6.57
N LYS A 347 -10.69 10.55 -6.73
CA LYS A 347 -9.68 10.15 -5.73
C LYS A 347 -9.02 11.34 -5.05
N SER A 348 -8.58 12.31 -5.83
CA SER A 348 -8.00 13.54 -5.31
C SER A 348 -8.29 14.71 -6.24
N ILE A 349 -8.24 15.90 -5.69
CA ILE A 349 -8.38 17.16 -6.42
C ILE A 349 -7.25 18.10 -6.04
N ASP A 350 -6.89 18.98 -6.94
CA ASP A 350 -6.09 20.17 -6.67
C ASP A 350 -6.64 21.36 -7.43
N VAL A 351 -6.41 22.56 -6.92
CA VAL A 351 -7.09 23.78 -7.38
C VAL A 351 -6.09 24.90 -7.58
N LEU A 352 -6.22 25.61 -8.69
CA LEU A 352 -5.41 26.77 -9.00
C LEU A 352 -6.30 27.89 -9.53
N LEU A 353 -6.22 29.06 -8.92
CA LEU A 353 -6.86 30.28 -9.40
C LEU A 353 -5.88 31.02 -10.34
N GLY A 354 -6.19 31.05 -11.63
CA GLY A 354 -5.37 31.75 -12.62
C GLY A 354 -5.68 33.25 -12.71
N ALA A 355 -4.86 33.95 -13.47
CA ALA A 355 -5.13 35.34 -13.84
C ALA A 355 -6.48 35.43 -14.55
N LYS A 356 -7.32 36.41 -14.24
CA LYS A 356 -8.70 36.64 -14.73
C LYS A 356 -9.80 35.89 -13.99
N ASP A 357 -9.58 35.46 -12.74
CA ASP A 357 -10.55 34.70 -11.94
C ASP A 357 -10.99 33.38 -12.63
N GLU A 358 -10.12 32.75 -13.44
CA GLU A 358 -10.33 31.44 -14.01
C GLU A 358 -9.90 30.37 -12.99
N LEU A 359 -10.84 29.60 -12.49
CA LEU A 359 -10.58 28.49 -11.59
C LEU A 359 -10.26 27.24 -12.39
N ARG A 360 -9.06 26.71 -12.25
CA ARG A 360 -8.64 25.41 -12.79
C ARG A 360 -8.69 24.35 -11.71
N VAL A 361 -9.44 23.30 -11.97
CA VAL A 361 -9.60 22.16 -11.07
C VAL A 361 -8.99 20.94 -11.72
N LEU A 362 -7.95 20.40 -11.09
CA LEU A 362 -7.33 19.15 -11.45
C LEU A 362 -8.03 18.03 -10.70
N VAL A 363 -8.35 16.95 -11.40
CA VAL A 363 -9.07 15.81 -10.83
C VAL A 363 -8.36 14.53 -11.19
N SER A 364 -8.00 13.73 -10.20
CA SER A 364 -7.55 12.36 -10.36
C SER A 364 -8.72 11.41 -10.15
N LEU A 365 -8.90 10.47 -11.09
CA LEU A 365 -9.96 9.49 -11.06
C LEU A 365 -9.46 8.09 -10.64
N ALA A 366 -10.38 7.26 -10.19
CA ALA A 366 -10.06 5.87 -9.83
C ALA A 366 -9.65 5.00 -11.02
N ASN A 367 -9.94 5.41 -12.24
CA ASN A 367 -9.66 4.69 -13.48
C ASN A 367 -8.34 5.09 -14.17
N ASN A 368 -7.37 5.61 -13.42
CA ASN A 368 -6.07 5.98 -13.98
C ASN A 368 -6.16 7.10 -15.04
N THR A 369 -7.00 8.11 -14.82
CA THR A 369 -7.12 9.28 -15.69
C THR A 369 -6.99 10.57 -14.89
N LEU A 370 -6.39 11.59 -15.50
CA LEU A 370 -6.35 12.95 -14.99
C LEU A 370 -7.21 13.85 -15.87
N LEU A 371 -8.09 14.63 -15.25
CA LEU A 371 -8.95 15.58 -15.91
C LEU A 371 -8.63 17.00 -15.43
N LEU A 372 -8.60 17.95 -16.36
CA LEU A 372 -8.46 19.37 -16.07
C LEU A 372 -9.74 20.08 -16.48
N TYR A 373 -10.44 20.64 -15.51
CA TYR A 373 -11.60 21.49 -15.71
C TYR A 373 -11.23 22.95 -15.53
N SER A 374 -11.90 23.83 -16.27
CA SER A 374 -11.88 25.26 -16.08
C SER A 374 -13.29 25.77 -15.83
N MET A 375 -13.43 26.67 -14.87
CA MET A 375 -14.65 27.40 -14.64
C MET A 375 -14.35 28.85 -14.30
N GLU A 376 -15.25 29.77 -14.67
CA GLU A 376 -15.14 31.15 -14.30
C GLU A 376 -15.63 31.37 -12.87
N ALA A 377 -14.77 31.88 -12.02
CA ALA A 377 -15.14 32.29 -10.65
C ALA A 377 -15.94 33.61 -10.62
N ALA A 378 -16.17 34.25 -11.78
CA ALA A 378 -16.75 35.56 -11.91
C ALA A 378 -18.25 35.62 -11.51
N PHE A 379 -18.61 36.67 -10.78
CA PHE A 379 -19.90 36.88 -10.15
C PHE A 379 -20.99 37.39 -11.05
N LYS A 380 -20.72 37.76 -12.29
CA LYS A 380 -21.69 38.38 -13.21
C LYS A 380 -22.36 37.28 -14.03
N LYS A 381 -23.69 37.12 -13.79
CA LYS A 381 -24.56 36.32 -14.65
C LYS A 381 -24.60 36.97 -16.04
N THR A 382 -23.76 36.55 -16.94
CA THR A 382 -23.92 36.78 -18.36
C THR A 382 -24.39 35.46 -18.97
N GLY A 383 -25.66 35.42 -19.40
CA GLY A 383 -26.32 34.44 -20.27
C GLY A 383 -25.90 32.99 -20.24
N HIS A 384 -26.82 32.13 -20.51
CA HIS A 384 -26.85 30.67 -20.61
C HIS A 384 -25.66 29.90 -21.24
N GLU A 385 -24.40 30.23 -20.95
CA GLU A 385 -23.25 29.40 -21.34
C GLU A 385 -22.85 28.49 -20.17
N GLU A 386 -22.57 27.22 -20.49
CA GLU A 386 -22.00 26.27 -19.53
C GLU A 386 -20.72 26.86 -18.95
N THR A 387 -20.73 27.15 -17.65
CA THR A 387 -19.61 27.80 -16.95
C THR A 387 -18.45 26.83 -16.73
N VAL A 388 -18.72 25.51 -16.76
CA VAL A 388 -17.75 24.43 -16.55
C VAL A 388 -17.33 23.83 -17.89
N LYS A 389 -16.05 23.94 -18.21
CA LYS A 389 -15.45 23.37 -19.44
C LYS A 389 -14.36 22.37 -19.09
N LEU A 390 -14.40 21.18 -19.72
CA LEU A 390 -13.30 20.23 -19.68
C LEU A 390 -12.20 20.71 -20.64
N LEU A 391 -11.06 21.14 -20.10
CA LEU A 391 -9.94 21.63 -20.91
C LEU A 391 -9.13 20.47 -21.49
N ARG A 392 -8.79 19.49 -20.64
CA ARG A 392 -7.91 18.39 -21.05
C ARG A 392 -8.27 17.09 -20.30
N SER A 393 -8.02 15.97 -20.97
CA SER A 393 -8.10 14.62 -20.40
C SER A 393 -6.84 13.85 -20.74
N LEU A 394 -6.11 13.40 -19.72
CA LEU A 394 -4.99 12.49 -19.83
C LEU A 394 -5.50 11.07 -19.62
N ASN A 395 -5.75 10.34 -20.69
CA ASN A 395 -6.22 8.95 -20.70
C ASN A 395 -5.45 8.06 -21.68
N ARG A 396 -4.71 8.69 -22.64
CA ARG A 396 -4.02 7.98 -23.71
C ARG A 396 -2.85 7.16 -23.19
N GLN A 397 -2.11 7.66 -22.21
CA GLN A 397 -0.88 7.07 -21.66
C GLN A 397 -1.14 5.99 -20.60
N GLY A 398 -2.38 5.52 -20.43
CA GLY A 398 -2.70 4.49 -19.44
C GLY A 398 -3.98 3.73 -19.76
N HIS A 399 -4.03 2.45 -19.35
CA HIS A 399 -5.26 1.68 -19.35
C HIS A 399 -6.16 2.09 -18.18
N GLN A 400 -7.48 2.06 -18.39
CA GLN A 400 -8.46 2.42 -17.37
C GLN A 400 -8.81 1.23 -16.46
N SER A 401 -8.63 0.02 -16.96
CA SER A 401 -8.86 -1.24 -16.26
C SER A 401 -7.58 -2.08 -16.15
N GLU A 402 -7.68 -3.23 -15.51
CA GLU A 402 -6.60 -4.20 -15.37
C GLU A 402 -6.05 -4.66 -16.73
N VAL A 403 -4.75 -4.88 -16.81
CA VAL A 403 -4.08 -5.40 -18.00
C VAL A 403 -3.93 -6.90 -17.87
N ARG A 404 -4.57 -7.65 -18.79
CA ARG A 404 -4.59 -9.12 -18.76
C ARG A 404 -3.63 -9.78 -19.75
N SER A 405 -3.35 -9.12 -20.86
CA SER A 405 -2.47 -9.67 -21.89
C SER A 405 -1.35 -8.71 -22.25
N VAL A 406 -0.19 -9.27 -22.52
CA VAL A 406 0.99 -8.54 -23.00
C VAL A 406 1.72 -9.40 -24.03
N CYS A 407 2.23 -8.75 -25.08
CA CYS A 407 3.00 -9.41 -26.13
C CYS A 407 4.10 -8.48 -26.70
N PHE A 408 5.19 -9.07 -27.19
CA PHE A 408 6.24 -8.36 -27.92
C PHE A 408 6.10 -8.54 -29.42
N SER A 409 6.53 -7.52 -30.17
CA SER A 409 6.80 -7.64 -31.60
C SER A 409 8.07 -8.46 -31.88
N SER A 410 8.25 -8.96 -33.11
CA SER A 410 9.40 -9.79 -33.48
C SER A 410 10.72 -9.00 -33.45
N ASP A 411 10.66 -7.68 -33.70
CA ASP A 411 11.78 -6.74 -33.63
C ASP A 411 12.11 -6.30 -32.20
N SER A 412 11.29 -6.69 -31.23
CA SER A 412 11.39 -6.27 -29.81
C SER A 412 11.30 -4.76 -29.57
N LEU A 413 10.77 -3.97 -30.50
CA LEU A 413 10.60 -2.52 -30.38
C LEU A 413 9.19 -2.13 -29.92
N ALA A 414 8.16 -2.88 -30.33
CA ALA A 414 6.79 -2.62 -29.92
C ALA A 414 6.32 -3.62 -28.86
N ILE A 415 5.50 -3.11 -27.94
CA ILE A 415 4.83 -3.90 -26.91
C ILE A 415 3.32 -3.69 -27.09
N GLY A 416 2.57 -4.79 -27.16
CA GLY A 416 1.12 -4.77 -27.14
C GLY A 416 0.60 -5.07 -25.75
N SER A 417 -0.43 -4.35 -25.29
CA SER A 417 -1.08 -4.60 -24.00
C SER A 417 -2.60 -4.54 -24.14
N GLY A 418 -3.29 -5.52 -23.57
CA GLY A 418 -4.75 -5.66 -23.62
C GLY A 418 -5.41 -5.51 -22.26
N SER A 419 -6.50 -4.74 -22.22
CA SER A 419 -7.33 -4.51 -21.05
C SER A 419 -8.80 -4.79 -21.33
N ALA A 420 -9.70 -4.48 -20.40
CA ALA A 420 -11.14 -4.70 -20.58
C ALA A 420 -11.80 -3.73 -21.60
N GLU A 421 -11.15 -2.62 -21.94
CA GLU A 421 -11.76 -1.54 -22.75
C GLU A 421 -10.95 -1.19 -24.00
N SER A 422 -9.68 -1.55 -24.05
CA SER A 422 -8.80 -1.16 -25.13
C SER A 422 -7.55 -2.02 -25.25
N PHE A 423 -7.03 -2.08 -26.47
CA PHE A 423 -5.69 -2.58 -26.75
C PHE A 423 -4.78 -1.40 -27.10
N LYS A 424 -3.55 -1.38 -26.53
CA LYS A 424 -2.60 -0.28 -26.73
C LYS A 424 -1.27 -0.81 -27.25
N PHE A 425 -0.66 -0.01 -28.14
CA PHE A 425 0.68 -0.23 -28.65
C PHE A 425 1.65 0.77 -28.02
N TRP A 426 2.76 0.29 -27.48
CA TRP A 426 3.78 1.05 -26.78
C TRP A 426 5.11 0.93 -27.51
N ASN A 427 5.86 2.01 -27.52
CA ASN A 427 7.25 1.95 -27.92
C ASN A 427 8.08 1.55 -26.67
N ARG A 428 8.95 0.53 -26.80
CA ARG A 428 9.80 0.05 -25.70
C ARG A 428 10.78 1.12 -25.21
N ASP A 429 11.42 1.88 -26.10
CA ASP A 429 12.48 2.82 -25.71
C ASP A 429 11.93 4.10 -25.11
N SER A 430 10.88 4.67 -25.69
CA SER A 430 10.25 5.90 -25.19
C SER A 430 9.18 5.66 -24.15
N MET A 431 8.68 4.41 -24.00
CA MET A 431 7.58 4.01 -23.11
C MET A 431 6.30 4.83 -23.30
N GLN A 432 6.13 5.40 -24.47
CA GLN A 432 4.96 6.16 -24.85
C GLN A 432 3.95 5.31 -25.60
N CYS A 433 2.67 5.58 -25.37
CA CYS A 433 1.59 4.96 -26.13
C CYS A 433 1.53 5.54 -27.53
N LEU A 434 1.80 4.68 -28.51
CA LEU A 434 1.75 5.04 -29.93
C LEU A 434 0.32 5.10 -30.44
N ARG A 435 -0.43 4.03 -30.21
CA ARG A 435 -1.81 3.86 -30.72
C ARG A 435 -2.68 3.20 -29.66
N THR A 436 -3.97 3.50 -29.71
CA THR A 436 -5.01 2.91 -28.86
C THR A 436 -6.16 2.46 -29.73
N VAL A 437 -6.53 1.20 -29.61
CA VAL A 437 -7.68 0.60 -30.28
C VAL A 437 -8.73 0.29 -29.22
N SER A 438 -9.96 0.74 -29.43
CA SER A 438 -11.09 0.33 -28.56
C SER A 438 -11.46 -1.12 -28.85
N SER A 439 -11.53 -1.94 -27.84
CA SER A 439 -11.89 -3.35 -27.95
C SER A 439 -12.70 -3.76 -26.75
N ASP A 440 -13.42 -4.88 -26.85
CA ASP A 440 -13.98 -5.56 -25.69
C ASP A 440 -12.86 -6.19 -24.84
N TYR A 441 -13.22 -6.87 -23.76
CA TYR A 441 -12.29 -7.47 -22.82
C TYR A 441 -11.29 -8.43 -23.50
N VAL A 442 -10.02 -8.01 -23.57
CA VAL A 442 -8.92 -8.79 -24.19
C VAL A 442 -8.33 -9.74 -23.14
N LEU A 443 -8.36 -11.05 -23.42
CA LEU A 443 -7.76 -12.09 -22.56
C LEU A 443 -6.37 -12.52 -23.03
N CYS A 444 -6.16 -12.62 -24.35
CA CYS A 444 -4.90 -12.99 -24.94
C CYS A 444 -4.60 -12.17 -26.19
N SER A 445 -3.33 -11.96 -26.45
CA SER A 445 -2.85 -11.18 -27.60
C SER A 445 -1.55 -11.75 -28.15
N GLN A 446 -1.37 -11.68 -29.48
CA GLN A 446 -0.16 -12.15 -30.15
C GLN A 446 0.09 -11.36 -31.43
N PHE A 447 1.33 -10.93 -31.66
CA PHE A 447 1.75 -10.37 -32.95
C PHE A 447 1.80 -11.44 -34.03
N VAL A 448 1.34 -11.10 -35.22
CA VAL A 448 1.48 -11.95 -36.41
C VAL A 448 2.88 -11.77 -37.01
N PRO A 449 3.50 -12.79 -37.55
CA PRO A 449 4.81 -12.65 -38.21
C PRO A 449 4.84 -11.52 -39.25
N GLY A 450 5.87 -10.69 -39.16
CA GLY A 450 5.96 -9.45 -39.97
C GLY A 450 5.45 -8.20 -39.24
N ASP A 451 4.96 -8.32 -38.02
CA ASP A 451 4.59 -7.25 -37.07
C ASP A 451 3.59 -6.19 -37.56
N ARG A 452 2.98 -6.42 -38.74
CA ARG A 452 1.94 -5.54 -39.28
C ARG A 452 0.59 -5.75 -38.61
N TYR A 453 0.30 -6.97 -38.20
CA TYR A 453 -1.00 -7.33 -37.60
C TYR A 453 -0.86 -7.94 -36.21
N VAL A 454 -1.90 -7.75 -35.39
CA VAL A 454 -2.01 -8.36 -34.06
C VAL A 454 -3.33 -9.09 -33.96
N LEU A 455 -3.29 -10.28 -33.38
CA LEU A 455 -4.46 -11.09 -33.06
C LEU A 455 -4.86 -10.85 -31.60
N LEU A 456 -6.12 -10.56 -31.36
CA LEU A 456 -6.68 -10.44 -30.02
C LEU A 456 -7.79 -11.47 -29.80
N GLY A 457 -7.65 -12.22 -28.71
CA GLY A 457 -8.72 -13.09 -28.21
C GLY A 457 -9.54 -12.38 -27.14
N LEU A 458 -10.85 -12.31 -27.38
CA LEU A 458 -11.79 -11.62 -26.52
C LEU A 458 -12.53 -12.57 -25.58
N LYS A 459 -13.01 -12.01 -24.48
CA LYS A 459 -13.90 -12.71 -23.56
C LYS A 459 -15.22 -13.12 -24.21
N SER A 460 -15.65 -12.44 -25.28
CA SER A 460 -16.84 -12.79 -26.06
C SER A 460 -16.66 -13.99 -27.01
N GLY A 461 -15.46 -14.61 -27.04
CA GLY A 461 -15.13 -15.71 -27.96
C GLY A 461 -14.75 -15.26 -29.37
N LYS A 462 -14.77 -13.96 -29.64
CA LYS A 462 -14.37 -13.39 -30.92
C LYS A 462 -12.85 -13.26 -31.03
N LEU A 463 -12.32 -13.40 -32.22
CA LEU A 463 -10.95 -13.17 -32.58
C LEU A 463 -10.87 -11.91 -33.45
N LEU A 464 -10.14 -10.88 -33.02
CA LEU A 464 -9.94 -9.65 -33.79
C LEU A 464 -8.57 -9.65 -34.47
N ILE A 465 -8.54 -9.16 -35.68
CA ILE A 465 -7.31 -8.84 -36.42
C ILE A 465 -7.19 -7.32 -36.49
N ILE A 466 -6.10 -6.77 -35.95
CA ILE A 466 -5.85 -5.34 -35.95
C ILE A 466 -4.59 -5.03 -36.74
N ASP A 467 -4.66 -3.99 -37.62
CA ASP A 467 -3.50 -3.43 -38.28
C ASP A 467 -2.80 -2.44 -37.33
N VAL A 468 -1.52 -2.68 -37.04
CA VAL A 468 -0.70 -1.84 -36.14
C VAL A 468 -0.51 -0.42 -36.68
N GLY A 469 -0.42 -0.27 -37.99
CA GLY A 469 -0.16 1.00 -38.66
C GLY A 469 -1.34 1.95 -38.61
N SER A 470 -2.55 1.49 -38.99
CA SER A 470 -3.77 2.30 -38.95
C SER A 470 -4.43 2.33 -37.57
N ALA A 471 -4.22 1.29 -36.77
CA ALA A 471 -4.91 1.04 -35.49
C ALA A 471 -6.42 0.75 -35.67
N ASP A 472 -6.81 0.23 -36.84
CA ASP A 472 -8.19 -0.17 -37.14
C ASP A 472 -8.34 -1.69 -37.01
N VAL A 473 -9.57 -2.11 -36.71
CA VAL A 473 -9.96 -3.52 -36.73
C VAL A 473 -10.18 -3.92 -38.19
N VAL A 474 -9.36 -4.82 -38.68
CA VAL A 474 -9.39 -5.32 -40.05
C VAL A 474 -10.51 -6.32 -40.24
N GLU A 475 -10.60 -7.28 -39.32
CA GLU A 475 -11.60 -8.35 -39.39
C GLU A 475 -11.98 -8.79 -37.97
N GLU A 476 -13.27 -9.14 -37.81
CA GLU A 476 -13.82 -9.69 -36.57
C GLU A 476 -14.39 -11.07 -36.85
N ILE A 477 -13.80 -12.11 -36.28
CA ILE A 477 -14.15 -13.50 -36.55
C ILE A 477 -14.81 -14.09 -35.30
N PRO A 478 -16.05 -14.63 -35.40
CA PRO A 478 -16.66 -15.40 -34.31
C PRO A 478 -15.98 -16.76 -34.21
N ALA A 479 -14.86 -16.82 -33.51
CA ALA A 479 -14.02 -18.01 -33.46
C ALA A 479 -14.60 -19.10 -32.56
N HIS A 480 -15.15 -18.71 -31.39
CA HIS A 480 -15.63 -19.62 -30.37
C HIS A 480 -16.94 -19.10 -29.72
N ASP A 481 -17.68 -20.01 -29.08
CA ASP A 481 -18.95 -19.67 -28.42
C ASP A 481 -18.79 -19.15 -27.00
N SER A 482 -17.59 -19.34 -26.41
CA SER A 482 -17.21 -18.92 -25.05
C SER A 482 -15.87 -18.18 -25.04
N GLU A 483 -15.38 -17.82 -23.83
CA GLU A 483 -14.15 -17.05 -23.65
C GLU A 483 -12.94 -17.70 -24.35
N LEU A 484 -12.16 -16.88 -25.06
CA LEU A 484 -10.94 -17.29 -25.74
C LEU A 484 -9.74 -16.98 -24.81
N TRP A 485 -9.21 -18.01 -24.13
CA TRP A 485 -8.17 -17.87 -23.13
C TRP A 485 -6.75 -17.82 -23.67
N SER A 486 -6.48 -18.55 -24.75
CA SER A 486 -5.11 -18.70 -25.22
C SER A 486 -5.00 -18.66 -26.74
N ILE A 487 -3.97 -17.99 -27.25
CA ILE A 487 -3.55 -17.99 -28.64
C ILE A 487 -2.09 -18.41 -28.69
N ALA A 488 -1.75 -19.36 -29.54
CA ALA A 488 -0.38 -19.75 -29.81
C ALA A 488 -0.11 -19.70 -31.32
N LEU A 489 1.00 -19.09 -31.74
CA LEU A 489 1.43 -19.14 -33.13
C LEU A 489 2.00 -20.51 -33.48
N LEU A 490 1.80 -20.93 -34.71
CA LEU A 490 2.50 -22.10 -35.26
C LEU A 490 3.96 -21.72 -35.54
N PRO A 491 4.94 -22.59 -35.20
CA PRO A 491 6.36 -22.33 -35.44
C PRO A 491 6.71 -22.09 -36.90
N ASP A 492 5.93 -22.63 -37.86
CA ASP A 492 6.07 -22.41 -39.32
C ASP A 492 5.59 -21.00 -39.75
N GLN A 493 5.05 -20.20 -38.85
CA GLN A 493 4.57 -18.86 -39.07
C GLN A 493 3.38 -18.74 -40.07
N LYS A 494 2.73 -19.85 -40.41
CA LYS A 494 1.61 -19.90 -41.36
C LYS A 494 0.24 -19.87 -40.73
N GLY A 495 0.14 -19.88 -39.43
CA GLY A 495 -1.14 -19.91 -38.74
C GLY A 495 -1.04 -19.77 -37.22
N CYS A 496 -2.18 -19.98 -36.58
CA CYS A 496 -2.28 -19.96 -35.13
C CYS A 496 -3.24 -21.02 -34.58
N VAL A 497 -3.13 -21.30 -33.31
CA VAL A 497 -4.02 -22.19 -32.56
C VAL A 497 -4.72 -21.39 -31.48
N THR A 498 -6.02 -21.58 -31.33
CA THR A 498 -6.83 -20.92 -30.31
C THR A 498 -7.46 -21.95 -29.38
N GLY A 499 -7.48 -21.66 -28.10
CA GLY A 499 -8.09 -22.49 -27.06
C GLY A 499 -9.17 -21.70 -26.27
N SER A 500 -10.33 -22.30 -26.07
CA SER A 500 -11.48 -21.66 -25.46
C SER A 500 -12.14 -22.47 -24.35
N SER A 501 -12.95 -21.80 -23.53
CA SER A 501 -13.81 -22.44 -22.52
C SER A 501 -14.92 -23.32 -23.13
N ASP A 502 -15.17 -23.23 -24.43
CA ASP A 502 -16.15 -24.10 -25.14
C ASP A 502 -15.64 -25.54 -25.32
N SER A 503 -14.56 -25.92 -24.66
CA SER A 503 -13.88 -27.22 -24.73
C SER A 503 -13.35 -27.55 -26.12
N THR A 504 -13.10 -26.55 -26.96
CA THR A 504 -12.55 -26.74 -28.31
C THR A 504 -11.20 -26.02 -28.48
N VAL A 505 -10.35 -26.67 -29.30
CA VAL A 505 -9.11 -26.07 -29.81
C VAL A 505 -9.24 -26.00 -31.32
N LYS A 506 -9.07 -24.82 -31.92
CA LYS A 506 -9.18 -24.57 -33.35
C LYS A 506 -7.83 -24.16 -33.93
N ILE A 507 -7.54 -24.67 -35.11
CA ILE A 507 -6.35 -24.32 -35.90
C ILE A 507 -6.77 -23.42 -37.06
N TRP A 508 -6.05 -22.33 -37.22
CA TRP A 508 -6.27 -21.31 -38.24
C TRP A 508 -5.04 -21.16 -39.12
N THR A 509 -5.23 -20.94 -40.41
CA THR A 509 -4.17 -20.60 -41.36
C THR A 509 -4.30 -19.16 -41.81
N PHE A 510 -3.16 -18.48 -41.99
CA PHE A 510 -3.09 -17.11 -42.50
C PHE A 510 -3.28 -17.09 -44.01
N GLU A 511 -4.19 -16.27 -44.48
CA GLU A 511 -4.40 -15.99 -45.88
C GLU A 511 -4.39 -14.49 -46.14
N LEU A 512 -3.86 -14.09 -47.30
CA LEU A 512 -3.86 -12.70 -47.73
C LEU A 512 -4.95 -12.54 -48.81
N ILE A 513 -6.01 -11.84 -48.47
CA ILE A 513 -7.14 -11.55 -49.35
C ILE A 513 -6.97 -10.14 -49.93
N ASP A 514 -7.25 -9.98 -51.18
CA ASP A 514 -7.29 -8.65 -51.80
C ASP A 514 -8.46 -7.85 -51.22
N SER A 515 -8.22 -6.63 -50.72
CA SER A 515 -9.30 -5.80 -50.15
C SER A 515 -10.35 -5.50 -51.22
N ALA A 516 -11.57 -6.00 -51.02
CA ALA A 516 -12.72 -5.63 -51.83
C ALA A 516 -13.00 -4.14 -51.61
N GLN A 517 -12.85 -3.32 -52.61
CA GLN A 517 -13.36 -1.94 -52.60
C GLN A 517 -14.89 -2.01 -52.53
N ASP A 518 -15.50 -1.31 -51.58
CA ASP A 518 -16.90 -0.93 -51.62
C ASP A 518 -17.16 -0.27 -52.99
N ASP A 519 -18.03 -0.90 -53.82
CA ASP A 519 -18.49 -0.46 -55.12
C ASP A 519 -19.27 0.87 -54.99
N SER A 520 -18.58 1.98 -54.83
CA SER A 520 -19.16 3.31 -55.01
C SER A 520 -18.10 4.37 -55.21
N MET A 521 -17.55 4.45 -56.42
CA MET A 521 -17.17 5.61 -57.21
C MET A 521 -16.17 5.18 -58.30
N GLU A 522 -16.69 4.95 -59.50
CA GLU A 522 -15.88 4.99 -60.69
C GLU A 522 -15.38 6.40 -60.90
N VAL A 523 -14.09 6.62 -60.64
CA VAL A 523 -13.36 7.80 -61.15
C VAL A 523 -12.33 7.29 -62.14
N ASP A 524 -12.63 7.52 -63.39
CA ASP A 524 -11.74 7.37 -64.53
C ASP A 524 -10.42 8.16 -64.29
N GLY A 525 -9.28 7.49 -64.38
CA GLY A 525 -7.98 8.16 -64.35
C GLY A 525 -6.85 7.28 -63.90
N GLY A 526 -6.22 6.57 -64.85
CA GLY A 526 -5.17 5.59 -64.65
C GLY A 526 -4.01 6.00 -63.74
N ASP A 527 -3.97 5.36 -62.63
CA ASP A 527 -2.78 4.90 -61.94
C ASP A 527 -3.20 3.64 -61.13
N GLN A 528 -2.62 2.47 -61.45
CA GLN A 528 -2.85 1.25 -60.74
C GLN A 528 -2.29 1.40 -59.30
N LEU A 529 -3.13 1.93 -58.40
CA LEU A 529 -2.89 1.86 -56.97
C LEU A 529 -2.79 0.36 -56.62
N GLN A 530 -1.62 -0.05 -56.12
CA GLN A 530 -1.37 -1.40 -55.67
C GLN A 530 -2.49 -1.77 -54.66
N GLN A 531 -3.34 -2.73 -55.07
CA GLN A 531 -4.37 -3.32 -54.21
C GLN A 531 -3.70 -3.84 -52.91
N GLY A 532 -4.04 -3.23 -51.80
CA GLY A 532 -3.49 -3.62 -50.51
C GLY A 532 -4.03 -5.01 -50.09
N LYS A 533 -3.13 -5.98 -49.94
CA LYS A 533 -3.52 -7.29 -49.40
C LYS A 533 -3.75 -7.20 -47.87
N VAL A 534 -4.88 -7.74 -47.43
CA VAL A 534 -5.32 -7.72 -46.04
C VAL A 534 -5.24 -9.16 -45.50
N LEU A 535 -4.80 -9.31 -44.26
CA LEU A 535 -4.74 -10.59 -43.57
C LEU A 535 -6.13 -11.06 -43.16
N SER A 536 -6.46 -12.32 -43.51
CA SER A 536 -7.62 -13.04 -42.99
C SER A 536 -7.23 -14.40 -42.43
N LEU A 537 -8.12 -15.02 -41.66
CA LEU A 537 -7.91 -16.33 -41.03
C LEU A 537 -8.87 -17.37 -41.58
N LEU A 538 -8.33 -18.43 -42.14
CA LEU A 538 -9.14 -19.57 -42.55
C LEU A 538 -9.10 -20.68 -41.48
N HIS A 539 -10.27 -21.10 -41.02
CA HIS A 539 -10.40 -22.22 -40.11
C HIS A 539 -10.03 -23.55 -40.82
N LYS A 540 -9.08 -24.28 -40.22
CA LYS A 540 -8.60 -25.54 -40.78
C LYS A 540 -9.22 -26.75 -40.08
N ASN A 541 -9.01 -26.86 -38.76
CA ASN A 541 -9.41 -28.05 -38.00
C ASN A 541 -9.90 -27.68 -36.61
N THR A 542 -10.75 -28.51 -36.01
CA THR A 542 -11.23 -28.39 -34.63
C THR A 542 -10.95 -29.68 -33.85
N LEU A 543 -10.27 -29.56 -32.72
CA LEU A 543 -10.13 -30.61 -31.71
C LEU A 543 -11.18 -30.38 -30.64
N LYS A 544 -12.06 -31.34 -30.39
CA LYS A 544 -13.07 -31.30 -29.31
C LYS A 544 -12.55 -32.09 -28.11
N LEU A 545 -12.64 -31.48 -26.93
CA LEU A 545 -12.23 -32.04 -25.66
C LEU A 545 -13.44 -32.19 -24.73
N GLU A 546 -13.25 -32.84 -23.61
CA GLU A 546 -14.33 -33.07 -22.62
C GLU A 546 -14.45 -31.88 -21.65
N GLU A 547 -13.35 -31.16 -21.43
CA GLU A 547 -13.21 -30.11 -20.41
C GLU A 547 -12.76 -28.78 -21.03
N THR A 548 -12.95 -27.69 -20.28
CA THR A 548 -12.59 -26.34 -20.71
C THR A 548 -11.07 -26.19 -20.85
N VAL A 549 -10.66 -25.50 -21.94
CA VAL A 549 -9.27 -25.24 -22.26
C VAL A 549 -8.85 -23.88 -21.69
N LEU A 550 -7.79 -23.86 -20.88
CA LEU A 550 -7.24 -22.65 -20.28
C LEU A 550 -5.97 -22.16 -20.99
N CYS A 551 -5.09 -23.05 -21.36
CA CYS A 551 -3.85 -22.70 -22.05
C CYS A 551 -3.49 -23.69 -23.16
N VAL A 552 -2.88 -23.20 -24.23
CA VAL A 552 -2.46 -23.97 -25.40
C VAL A 552 -1.07 -23.56 -25.83
N LYS A 553 -0.19 -24.52 -26.10
CA LYS A 553 1.14 -24.31 -26.68
C LYS A 553 1.49 -25.38 -27.70
N VAL A 554 2.26 -24.97 -28.70
CA VAL A 554 2.75 -25.85 -29.77
C VAL A 554 4.24 -26.04 -29.59
N SER A 555 4.72 -27.28 -29.76
CA SER A 555 6.17 -27.55 -29.67
C SER A 555 6.95 -26.90 -30.84
N PRO A 556 8.18 -26.41 -30.61
CA PRO A 556 8.97 -25.75 -31.65
C PRO A 556 9.25 -26.64 -32.89
N ASP A 557 9.25 -27.93 -32.73
CA ASP A 557 9.45 -28.94 -33.80
C ASP A 557 8.16 -29.28 -34.57
N MET A 558 7.01 -28.60 -34.29
CA MET A 558 5.71 -28.82 -34.93
C MET A 558 5.11 -30.23 -34.74
N LYS A 559 5.59 -31.01 -33.80
CA LYS A 559 5.10 -32.39 -33.57
C LYS A 559 3.93 -32.42 -32.58
N TYR A 560 4.01 -31.66 -31.50
CA TYR A 560 3.13 -31.77 -30.35
C TYR A 560 2.31 -30.51 -30.12
N LEU A 561 1.06 -30.74 -29.75
CA LEU A 561 0.13 -29.70 -29.25
C LEU A 561 -0.19 -30.03 -27.79
N ALA A 562 0.26 -29.19 -26.86
CA ALA A 562 -0.05 -29.31 -25.45
C ALA A 562 -1.26 -28.43 -25.07
N VAL A 563 -2.21 -29.00 -24.34
CA VAL A 563 -3.46 -28.35 -23.94
C VAL A 563 -3.66 -28.51 -22.44
N GLY A 564 -3.70 -27.40 -21.72
CA GLY A 564 -3.98 -27.38 -20.27
C GLY A 564 -5.48 -27.21 -20.03
N LEU A 565 -6.02 -28.06 -19.17
CA LEU A 565 -7.45 -28.21 -18.92
C LEU A 565 -7.84 -27.76 -17.50
N LEU A 566 -9.13 -27.50 -17.30
CA LEU A 566 -9.71 -27.12 -16.01
C LEU A 566 -9.65 -28.28 -14.99
N ASP A 567 -9.60 -29.53 -15.45
CA ASP A 567 -9.50 -30.76 -14.63
C ASP A 567 -8.12 -30.99 -13.98
N SER A 568 -7.25 -29.98 -14.01
CA SER A 568 -5.86 -30.02 -13.50
C SER A 568 -4.90 -30.94 -14.29
N THR A 569 -5.29 -31.40 -15.48
CA THR A 569 -4.46 -32.21 -16.36
C THR A 569 -3.94 -31.43 -17.56
N VAL A 570 -2.82 -31.88 -18.13
CA VAL A 570 -2.35 -31.42 -19.43
C VAL A 570 -2.36 -32.59 -20.38
N LYS A 571 -3.09 -32.47 -21.50
CA LYS A 571 -3.12 -33.49 -22.56
C LYS A 571 -2.27 -33.03 -23.73
N VAL A 572 -1.40 -33.91 -24.19
CA VAL A 572 -0.52 -33.67 -25.33
C VAL A 572 -1.01 -34.51 -26.50
N PHE A 573 -1.17 -33.86 -27.67
CA PHE A 573 -1.63 -34.46 -28.93
C PHE A 573 -0.57 -34.28 -30.01
N PHE A 574 -0.60 -35.17 -31.01
CA PHE A 574 0.13 -34.93 -32.25
C PHE A 574 -0.57 -33.82 -33.05
N LEU A 575 0.17 -32.79 -33.48
CA LEU A 575 -0.39 -31.64 -34.18
C LEU A 575 -1.04 -32.00 -35.52
N ASP A 576 -0.45 -32.94 -36.28
CA ASP A 576 -0.94 -33.31 -37.60
C ASP A 576 -2.24 -34.13 -37.56
N THR A 577 -2.35 -35.08 -36.61
CA THR A 577 -3.37 -36.10 -36.60
C THR A 577 -4.39 -35.94 -35.48
N PHE A 578 -4.16 -35.04 -34.55
CA PHE A 578 -4.92 -34.88 -33.28
C PHE A 578 -5.07 -36.16 -32.47
N LYS A 579 -4.18 -37.12 -32.70
CA LYS A 579 -4.17 -38.34 -31.89
C LYS A 579 -3.57 -38.01 -30.53
N PHE A 580 -4.20 -38.53 -29.48
CA PHE A 580 -3.69 -38.44 -28.12
C PHE A 580 -2.29 -39.08 -28.04
N TYR A 581 -1.36 -38.38 -27.41
CA TYR A 581 0.00 -38.86 -27.19
C TYR A 581 0.21 -39.24 -25.71
N LEU A 582 0.13 -38.26 -24.79
CA LEU A 582 0.28 -38.51 -23.38
C LEU A 582 -0.53 -37.50 -22.52
N SER A 583 -0.71 -37.83 -21.24
CA SER A 583 -1.36 -36.98 -20.29
C SER A 583 -0.48 -36.80 -19.06
N LEU A 584 -0.32 -35.54 -18.62
CA LEU A 584 0.49 -35.18 -17.47
C LEU A 584 -0.45 -34.98 -16.27
N TYR A 585 -0.36 -35.89 -15.32
CA TYR A 585 -1.16 -35.90 -14.09
C TYR A 585 -0.31 -35.51 -12.88
N GLY A 586 -0.85 -34.70 -11.96
CA GLY A 586 -0.16 -34.44 -10.71
C GLY A 586 -0.40 -33.08 -10.09
N HIS A 587 -0.99 -32.12 -10.82
CA HIS A 587 -1.49 -30.89 -10.23
C HIS A 587 -2.78 -31.15 -9.44
N LYS A 588 -3.01 -30.38 -8.37
CA LYS A 588 -4.20 -30.48 -7.53
C LYS A 588 -5.30 -29.51 -7.95
N LEU A 589 -4.96 -28.45 -8.64
CA LEU A 589 -5.83 -27.38 -9.10
C LEU A 589 -5.56 -27.11 -10.59
N PRO A 590 -6.44 -26.39 -11.30
CA PRO A 590 -6.31 -26.13 -12.73
C PRO A 590 -4.96 -25.60 -13.16
N VAL A 591 -4.50 -26.02 -14.35
CA VAL A 591 -3.28 -25.54 -14.99
C VAL A 591 -3.58 -24.25 -15.75
N LEU A 592 -3.05 -23.14 -15.27
CA LEU A 592 -3.34 -21.79 -15.81
C LEU A 592 -2.37 -21.39 -16.92
N CYS A 593 -1.14 -21.82 -16.85
CA CYS A 593 -0.09 -21.47 -17.80
C CYS A 593 0.84 -22.65 -18.06
N MET A 594 1.38 -22.71 -19.25
CA MET A 594 2.41 -23.68 -19.64
C MET A 594 3.27 -23.12 -20.75
N ASP A 595 4.48 -23.64 -20.86
CA ASP A 595 5.36 -23.36 -21.98
C ASP A 595 6.26 -24.57 -22.25
N ILE A 596 6.78 -24.66 -23.48
CA ILE A 596 7.63 -25.76 -23.95
C ILE A 596 9.01 -25.18 -24.21
N SER A 597 10.07 -25.89 -23.79
CA SER A 597 11.46 -25.51 -24.04
C SER A 597 11.78 -25.43 -25.53
N HIS A 598 12.77 -24.60 -25.89
CA HIS A 598 13.14 -24.38 -27.29
C HIS A 598 13.60 -25.64 -28.03
N ASP A 599 14.18 -26.60 -27.34
CA ASP A 599 14.61 -27.90 -27.87
C ASP A 599 13.50 -28.95 -27.92
N GLY A 600 12.31 -28.63 -27.37
CA GLY A 600 11.16 -29.53 -27.35
C GLY A 600 11.26 -30.70 -26.36
N THR A 601 12.24 -30.70 -25.45
CA THR A 601 12.47 -31.82 -24.51
C THR A 601 11.67 -31.66 -23.20
N LEU A 602 11.51 -30.41 -22.72
CA LEU A 602 10.87 -30.12 -21.46
C LEU A 602 9.59 -29.30 -21.64
N ILE A 603 8.61 -29.59 -20.80
CA ILE A 603 7.42 -28.74 -20.63
C ILE A 603 7.32 -28.31 -19.17
N ALA A 604 7.13 -27.02 -18.93
CA ALA A 604 6.86 -26.46 -17.62
C ALA A 604 5.39 -26.06 -17.53
N THR A 605 4.75 -26.44 -16.43
CA THR A 605 3.32 -26.15 -16.17
C THR A 605 3.15 -25.42 -14.86
N GLY A 606 2.40 -24.31 -14.87
CA GLY A 606 2.04 -23.54 -13.69
C GLY A 606 0.56 -23.68 -13.38
N SER A 607 0.25 -23.92 -12.11
CA SER A 607 -1.11 -24.20 -11.66
C SER A 607 -1.55 -23.24 -10.56
N ALA A 608 -2.86 -23.18 -10.33
CA ALA A 608 -3.45 -22.53 -9.18
C ALA A 608 -3.04 -23.16 -7.83
N ASP A 609 -2.41 -24.35 -7.82
CA ASP A 609 -1.90 -25.03 -6.63
C ASP A 609 -0.57 -24.45 -6.09
N ARG A 610 -0.10 -23.29 -6.62
CA ARG A 610 1.14 -22.56 -6.26
C ARG A 610 2.42 -23.22 -6.72
N ASN A 611 2.31 -24.38 -7.37
CA ASN A 611 3.46 -25.14 -7.82
C ASN A 611 3.69 -24.97 -9.33
N VAL A 612 4.95 -25.04 -9.68
CA VAL A 612 5.39 -25.28 -11.06
C VAL A 612 5.95 -26.69 -11.14
N LYS A 613 5.54 -27.43 -12.16
CA LYS A 613 6.06 -28.77 -12.43
C LYS A 613 6.78 -28.79 -13.77
N ILE A 614 7.91 -29.46 -13.79
CA ILE A 614 8.74 -29.67 -14.97
C ILE A 614 8.62 -31.12 -15.37
N TRP A 615 8.27 -31.35 -16.64
CA TRP A 615 8.00 -32.65 -17.19
C TRP A 615 8.88 -32.92 -18.42
N GLY A 616 9.30 -34.16 -18.61
CA GLY A 616 9.87 -34.62 -19.87
C GLY A 616 8.78 -34.88 -20.90
N LEU A 617 8.94 -34.36 -22.12
CA LEU A 617 7.96 -34.57 -23.21
C LEU A 617 8.06 -35.98 -23.83
N ASP A 618 9.14 -36.70 -23.63
CA ASP A 618 9.38 -38.01 -24.20
C ASP A 618 8.50 -39.08 -23.53
N PHE A 619 8.45 -39.12 -22.22
CA PHE A 619 7.72 -40.13 -21.44
C PHE A 619 6.62 -39.55 -20.57
N GLY A 620 6.51 -38.25 -20.44
CA GLY A 620 5.52 -37.57 -19.57
C GLY A 620 5.82 -37.70 -18.07
N ASP A 621 7.07 -37.99 -17.72
CA ASP A 621 7.51 -38.09 -16.33
C ASP A 621 7.72 -36.71 -15.67
N CYS A 622 7.33 -36.58 -14.39
CA CYS A 622 7.52 -35.35 -13.65
C CYS A 622 8.96 -35.34 -13.07
N HIS A 623 9.84 -34.51 -13.65
CA HIS A 623 11.22 -34.38 -13.16
C HIS A 623 11.24 -33.74 -11.79
N ARG A 624 10.49 -32.62 -11.60
CA ARG A 624 10.45 -31.92 -10.32
C ARG A 624 9.14 -31.16 -10.14
N SER A 625 8.70 -31.04 -8.90
CA SER A 625 7.65 -30.11 -8.46
C SER A 625 8.28 -29.03 -7.60
N LEU A 626 8.16 -27.77 -8.02
CA LEU A 626 8.73 -26.61 -7.36
C LEU A 626 7.62 -25.79 -6.72
N PHE A 627 7.76 -25.44 -5.44
CA PHE A 627 6.92 -24.43 -4.82
C PHE A 627 7.34 -23.06 -5.34
N ALA A 628 6.57 -22.51 -6.29
CA ALA A 628 6.98 -21.31 -7.00
C ALA A 628 6.49 -20.03 -6.31
N HIS A 629 5.21 -19.94 -5.95
CA HIS A 629 4.59 -18.74 -5.46
C HIS A 629 3.74 -18.99 -4.21
N ASP A 630 3.47 -17.92 -3.46
CA ASP A 630 2.61 -17.97 -2.26
C ASP A 630 1.12 -18.07 -2.63
N ASP A 631 0.78 -17.76 -3.90
CA ASP A 631 -0.56 -17.88 -4.48
C ASP A 631 -0.45 -18.49 -5.90
N SER A 632 -1.55 -18.51 -6.66
CA SER A 632 -1.66 -19.11 -8.00
C SER A 632 -0.60 -18.60 -8.97
N VAL A 633 -0.02 -19.49 -9.75
CA VAL A 633 0.91 -19.17 -10.84
C VAL A 633 0.09 -18.78 -12.06
N MET A 634 0.19 -17.53 -12.51
CA MET A 634 -0.65 -16.97 -13.58
C MET A 634 0.02 -17.03 -14.96
N GLY A 635 1.32 -16.80 -15.02
CA GLY A 635 2.07 -16.80 -16.27
C GLY A 635 3.41 -17.52 -16.14
N LEU A 636 3.83 -18.19 -17.21
CA LEU A 636 5.09 -18.90 -17.34
C LEU A 636 5.59 -18.81 -18.77
N GLN A 637 6.88 -18.52 -18.97
CA GLN A 637 7.50 -18.52 -20.29
C GLN A 637 8.99 -18.86 -20.20
N PHE A 638 9.48 -19.71 -21.12
CA PHE A 638 10.90 -20.02 -21.29
C PHE A 638 11.66 -18.87 -21.97
N ILE A 639 12.89 -18.65 -21.55
CA ILE A 639 13.80 -17.73 -22.23
C ILE A 639 14.29 -18.42 -23.51
N PRO A 640 14.18 -17.77 -24.67
CA PRO A 640 14.60 -18.37 -25.95
C PRO A 640 16.02 -18.91 -25.91
N LYS A 641 16.23 -20.11 -26.48
CA LYS A 641 17.53 -20.82 -26.56
C LYS A 641 18.17 -21.23 -25.22
N THR A 642 17.39 -21.23 -24.15
CA THR A 642 17.85 -21.67 -22.82
C THR A 642 16.81 -22.56 -22.15
N HIS A 643 17.18 -23.28 -21.08
CA HIS A 643 16.24 -23.98 -20.21
C HIS A 643 15.81 -23.14 -18.99
N MET A 644 16.13 -21.85 -18.96
CA MET A 644 15.68 -20.95 -17.94
C MET A 644 14.28 -20.41 -18.28
N PHE A 645 13.45 -20.19 -17.27
CA PHE A 645 12.10 -19.65 -17.45
C PHE A 645 11.74 -18.66 -16.36
N PHE A 646 10.79 -17.77 -16.69
CA PHE A 646 10.17 -16.87 -15.72
C PHE A 646 8.79 -17.34 -15.35
N THR A 647 8.40 -17.05 -14.11
CA THR A 647 7.04 -17.23 -13.59
C THR A 647 6.55 -15.95 -12.97
N CYS A 648 5.27 -15.64 -13.14
CA CYS A 648 4.58 -14.62 -12.39
C CYS A 648 3.38 -15.22 -11.66
N GLY A 649 3.14 -14.74 -10.45
CA GLY A 649 2.09 -15.25 -9.57
C GLY A 649 1.10 -14.18 -9.15
N LYS A 650 -0.01 -14.62 -8.61
CA LYS A 650 -1.03 -13.76 -8.01
C LYS A 650 -0.51 -13.05 -6.75
N ASP A 651 0.60 -13.51 -6.17
CA ASP A 651 1.36 -12.85 -5.09
C ASP A 651 2.11 -11.58 -5.54
N GLY A 652 2.00 -11.22 -6.83
CA GLY A 652 2.67 -10.06 -7.41
C GLY A 652 4.15 -10.25 -7.71
N LYS A 653 4.78 -11.35 -7.29
CA LYS A 653 6.21 -11.62 -7.47
C LYS A 653 6.50 -12.19 -8.85
N ILE A 654 7.70 -11.92 -9.36
CA ILE A 654 8.24 -12.48 -10.59
C ILE A 654 9.52 -13.24 -10.24
N LYS A 655 9.62 -14.50 -10.63
CA LYS A 655 10.75 -15.35 -10.28
C LYS A 655 11.37 -15.99 -11.51
N GLN A 656 12.70 -16.08 -11.52
CA GLN A 656 13.47 -16.78 -12.54
C GLN A 656 13.94 -18.13 -12.01
N TRP A 657 13.88 -19.16 -12.86
CA TRP A 657 14.19 -20.55 -12.54
C TRP A 657 15.07 -21.16 -13.60
N ASP A 658 15.87 -22.13 -13.21
CA ASP A 658 16.59 -23.04 -14.11
C ASP A 658 15.88 -24.40 -14.12
N ALA A 659 15.45 -24.88 -15.29
CA ALA A 659 14.81 -26.19 -15.46
C ALA A 659 15.77 -27.39 -15.37
N ASP A 660 17.09 -27.20 -15.51
CA ASP A 660 18.08 -28.26 -15.42
C ASP A 660 18.50 -28.51 -13.98
N THR A 661 18.80 -27.46 -13.20
CA THR A 661 19.21 -27.55 -11.79
C THR A 661 18.05 -27.52 -10.82
N PHE A 662 16.88 -27.05 -11.27
CA PHE A 662 15.67 -26.85 -10.46
C PHE A 662 15.82 -25.77 -9.37
N ASP A 663 16.82 -24.90 -9.50
CA ASP A 663 17.07 -23.83 -8.53
C ASP A 663 16.37 -22.53 -8.93
N LYS A 664 15.98 -21.75 -7.90
CA LYS A 664 15.56 -20.38 -8.10
C LYS A 664 16.81 -19.51 -8.29
N ILE A 665 16.83 -18.73 -9.38
CA ILE A 665 17.96 -17.87 -9.71
C ILE A 665 17.78 -16.50 -9.08
N LEU A 666 16.61 -15.86 -9.31
CA LEU A 666 16.38 -14.47 -8.92
C LEU A 666 14.88 -14.23 -8.65
N THR A 667 14.60 -13.34 -7.71
CA THR A 667 13.27 -12.75 -7.50
C THR A 667 13.32 -11.29 -7.94
N LEU A 668 12.56 -10.94 -8.98
CA LEU A 668 12.48 -9.56 -9.47
C LEU A 668 11.47 -8.74 -8.67
N PRO A 669 11.64 -7.40 -8.55
CA PRO A 669 10.64 -6.53 -7.97
C PRO A 669 9.32 -6.67 -8.72
N GLY A 670 8.29 -7.08 -8.00
CA GLY A 670 7.00 -7.47 -8.56
C GLY A 670 5.99 -6.33 -8.64
N HIS A 671 4.75 -6.69 -8.95
CA HIS A 671 3.61 -5.78 -8.97
C HIS A 671 3.08 -5.51 -7.56
N LEU A 672 2.44 -4.36 -7.35
CA LEU A 672 1.77 -4.02 -6.09
C LEU A 672 0.46 -4.80 -5.89
N GLY A 673 -0.02 -5.45 -6.93
CA GLY A 673 -1.18 -6.32 -6.93
C GLY A 673 -0.87 -7.64 -7.62
N GLU A 674 -1.91 -8.34 -8.08
CA GLU A 674 -1.78 -9.60 -8.79
C GLU A 674 -1.05 -9.41 -10.13
N ALA A 675 -0.01 -10.22 -10.43
CA ALA A 675 0.59 -10.28 -11.75
C ALA A 675 -0.12 -11.32 -12.60
N TYR A 676 -0.58 -10.93 -13.80
CA TYR A 676 -1.43 -11.78 -14.62
C TYR A 676 -0.68 -12.46 -15.78
N ASN A 677 0.22 -11.76 -16.42
CA ASN A 677 0.92 -12.29 -17.59
C ASN A 677 2.33 -11.72 -17.70
N LEU A 678 3.16 -12.39 -18.44
CA LEU A 678 4.51 -12.00 -18.78
C LEU A 678 4.80 -12.30 -20.26
N ALA A 679 5.65 -11.48 -20.86
CA ALA A 679 6.15 -11.71 -22.21
C ALA A 679 7.65 -11.46 -22.25
N ILE A 680 8.38 -12.37 -22.90
CA ILE A 680 9.81 -12.28 -23.11
C ILE A 680 10.05 -11.90 -24.57
N SER A 681 10.99 -11.00 -24.80
CA SER A 681 11.39 -10.62 -26.16
C SER A 681 12.03 -11.79 -26.91
N PRO A 682 11.90 -11.90 -28.25
CA PRO A 682 12.46 -12.99 -29.03
C PRO A 682 13.99 -13.14 -28.89
N ASN A 683 14.70 -12.07 -28.56
CA ASN A 683 16.15 -12.09 -28.30
C ASN A 683 16.50 -12.45 -26.84
N GLY A 684 15.51 -12.65 -25.95
CA GLY A 684 15.71 -12.96 -24.54
C GLY A 684 16.33 -11.82 -23.71
N ARG A 685 16.40 -10.59 -24.26
CA ARG A 685 17.01 -9.45 -23.56
C ARG A 685 16.02 -8.70 -22.67
N PHE A 686 14.75 -8.60 -23.09
CA PHE A 686 13.73 -7.85 -22.40
C PHE A 686 12.61 -8.75 -21.89
N LEU A 687 12.09 -8.42 -20.72
CA LEU A 687 10.92 -9.03 -20.12
C LEU A 687 9.91 -7.92 -19.78
N VAL A 688 8.66 -8.10 -20.16
CA VAL A 688 7.55 -7.22 -19.74
C VAL A 688 6.55 -8.03 -18.96
N THR A 689 6.04 -7.45 -17.89
CA THR A 689 4.99 -8.08 -17.06
C THR A 689 3.82 -7.12 -16.88
N CYS A 690 2.63 -7.65 -16.68
CA CYS A 690 1.40 -6.89 -16.46
C CYS A 690 0.61 -7.45 -15.28
N GLY A 691 -0.19 -6.58 -14.64
CA GLY A 691 -0.94 -6.96 -13.46
C GLY A 691 -2.22 -6.16 -13.23
N SER A 692 -2.86 -6.44 -12.08
CA SER A 692 -4.06 -5.77 -11.61
C SER A 692 -3.83 -4.30 -11.22
N ASP A 693 -2.61 -3.94 -10.89
CA ASP A 693 -2.18 -2.57 -10.58
C ASP A 693 -2.16 -1.66 -11.81
N ARG A 694 -2.49 -2.17 -13.00
CA ARG A 694 -2.44 -1.48 -14.29
C ARG A 694 -1.03 -1.08 -14.71
N CYS A 695 -0.01 -1.54 -14.00
CA CYS A 695 1.38 -1.28 -14.33
C CYS A 695 1.89 -2.24 -15.38
N LEU A 696 2.67 -1.75 -16.32
CA LEU A 696 3.53 -2.53 -17.19
C LEU A 696 4.98 -2.31 -16.73
N ARG A 697 5.67 -3.38 -16.34
CA ARG A 697 7.06 -3.32 -15.88
C ARG A 697 7.97 -3.90 -16.95
N LEU A 698 9.00 -3.14 -17.28
CA LEU A 698 10.03 -3.54 -18.25
C LEU A 698 11.32 -3.86 -17.52
N PHE A 699 11.87 -5.05 -17.80
CA PHE A 699 13.16 -5.51 -17.29
C PHE A 699 14.11 -5.77 -18.45
N GLU A 700 15.38 -5.49 -18.23
CA GLU A 700 16.45 -5.75 -19.19
C GLU A 700 17.49 -6.69 -18.57
N ARG A 701 17.98 -7.62 -19.37
CA ARG A 701 19.06 -8.50 -19.01
C ARG A 701 20.39 -7.72 -19.01
N THR A 702 21.06 -7.69 -17.89
CA THR A 702 22.39 -7.10 -17.72
C THR A 702 23.48 -8.12 -18.07
N GLU A 703 24.70 -7.65 -18.21
CA GLU A 703 25.88 -8.51 -18.41
C GLU A 703 26.52 -8.94 -17.08
N GLU A 704 25.93 -8.52 -15.95
CA GLU A 704 26.43 -8.83 -14.62
C GLU A 704 26.11 -10.29 -14.27
N PRO A 705 27.12 -11.11 -13.91
CA PRO A 705 26.89 -12.49 -13.50
C PRO A 705 26.32 -12.54 -12.08
N ILE A 706 25.34 -13.39 -11.85
CA ILE A 706 24.75 -13.64 -10.54
C ILE A 706 25.45 -14.84 -9.88
N VAL A 707 25.83 -14.67 -8.62
CA VAL A 707 26.24 -15.74 -7.72
C VAL A 707 25.05 -16.14 -6.85
N LEU A 708 24.55 -17.38 -7.01
CA LEU A 708 23.33 -17.84 -6.32
C LEU A 708 23.42 -17.75 -4.79
N GLN A 709 24.63 -17.94 -4.23
CA GLN A 709 24.82 -17.84 -2.77
C GLN A 709 24.59 -16.44 -2.25
N ASP A 710 25.10 -15.44 -2.96
CA ASP A 710 24.97 -14.03 -2.57
C ASP A 710 23.51 -13.58 -2.62
N VAL A 711 22.77 -13.98 -3.67
CA VAL A 711 21.32 -13.69 -3.79
C VAL A 711 20.50 -14.33 -2.66
N GLN A 712 20.84 -15.57 -2.27
CA GLN A 712 20.14 -16.22 -1.16
C GLN A 712 20.46 -15.58 0.19
N GLU A 713 21.68 -15.06 0.37
CA GLU A 713 22.05 -14.30 1.57
C GLU A 713 21.34 -12.95 1.61
N GLU A 714 21.29 -12.22 0.50
CA GLU A 714 20.56 -10.94 0.39
C GLU A 714 19.07 -11.12 0.66
N GLU A 715 18.42 -12.12 0.08
CA GLU A 715 17.00 -12.41 0.34
C GLU A 715 16.75 -12.76 1.82
N ARG A 716 17.67 -13.47 2.46
CA ARG A 716 17.59 -13.78 3.89
C ARG A 716 17.72 -12.53 4.75
N GLU A 717 18.70 -11.68 4.43
CA GLU A 717 18.91 -10.40 5.11
C GLU A 717 17.70 -9.46 4.93
N GLU A 718 17.12 -9.42 3.72
CA GLU A 718 15.90 -8.64 3.46
C GLU A 718 14.70 -9.17 4.27
N MET A 719 14.50 -10.49 4.36
CA MET A 719 13.46 -11.07 5.19
C MET A 719 13.66 -10.77 6.68
N GLU A 720 14.90 -10.86 7.19
CA GLU A 720 15.23 -10.52 8.56
C GLU A 720 15.00 -9.02 8.83
N ASN A 721 15.38 -8.15 7.89
CA ASN A 721 15.16 -6.71 8.00
C ASN A 721 13.67 -6.36 7.94
N GLN A 722 12.88 -7.00 7.09
CA GLN A 722 11.43 -6.81 7.03
C GLN A 722 10.75 -7.29 8.32
N GLN A 723 11.16 -8.42 8.87
CA GLN A 723 10.67 -8.91 10.16
C GLN A 723 11.00 -7.93 11.30
N LEU A 724 12.18 -7.34 11.29
CA LEU A 724 12.57 -6.30 12.25
C LEU A 724 11.77 -5.00 12.09
N ALA A 725 11.48 -4.61 10.85
CA ALA A 725 10.74 -3.39 10.54
C ALA A 725 9.23 -3.50 10.84
N THR A 726 8.61 -4.67 10.59
CA THR A 726 7.18 -4.88 10.84
C THR A 726 6.85 -5.00 12.34
N GLY A 727 7.87 -5.09 13.21
CA GLY A 727 7.66 -5.26 14.66
C GLY A 727 6.96 -6.58 15.00
N GLU A 728 6.85 -7.49 14.05
CA GLU A 728 6.60 -8.90 14.30
C GLU A 728 7.86 -9.56 14.85
N ASP A 729 8.50 -8.85 15.75
CA ASP A 729 9.62 -9.37 16.51
C ASP A 729 9.09 -10.42 17.48
N HIS A 730 8.98 -11.64 16.96
CA HIS A 730 8.74 -12.82 17.78
C HIS A 730 9.98 -13.19 18.60
N THR A 731 11.02 -12.37 18.51
CA THR A 731 12.23 -12.53 19.32
C THR A 731 12.77 -11.16 19.70
N VAL A 732 12.20 -10.59 20.77
CA VAL A 732 13.01 -9.69 21.60
C VAL A 732 14.21 -10.53 22.04
N PRO A 733 15.48 -10.14 21.75
CA PRO A 733 16.64 -10.97 22.09
C PRO A 733 16.79 -11.26 23.59
N LEU A 734 15.93 -10.70 24.44
CA LEU A 734 15.91 -10.87 25.89
C LEU A 734 14.81 -11.81 26.41
N LEU A 735 13.78 -12.18 25.63
CA LEU A 735 12.71 -13.05 26.12
C LEU A 735 12.10 -13.83 24.92
N PRO A 736 12.66 -15.00 24.57
CA PRO A 736 12.03 -15.88 23.59
C PRO A 736 10.72 -16.41 24.17
N GLY A 737 9.58 -16.04 23.59
CA GLY A 737 8.29 -16.62 23.90
C GLY A 737 7.10 -15.69 24.15
N LEU A 738 7.24 -14.36 24.10
CA LEU A 738 6.12 -13.44 24.25
C LEU A 738 5.43 -13.20 22.89
N LYS A 739 4.54 -14.10 22.49
CA LYS A 739 3.58 -13.85 21.38
C LYS A 739 2.42 -13.02 21.93
N LEU A 740 2.04 -11.96 21.22
CA LEU A 740 0.78 -11.25 21.52
C LEU A 740 -0.40 -12.22 21.31
N ALA A 741 -1.21 -12.41 22.35
CA ALA A 741 -2.41 -13.22 22.32
C ALA A 741 -3.41 -12.65 21.30
N SER A 742 -3.70 -13.39 20.23
CA SER A 742 -4.51 -12.90 19.10
C SER A 742 -5.90 -13.54 19.00
N ARG A 743 -6.18 -14.67 19.67
CA ARG A 743 -7.46 -15.39 19.59
C ARG A 743 -7.80 -16.09 20.89
N LYS A 744 -9.07 -15.97 21.33
CA LYS A 744 -9.60 -16.77 22.45
C LYS A 744 -9.73 -18.23 22.01
N THR A 745 -9.12 -19.12 22.77
CA THR A 745 -9.27 -20.58 22.62
C THR A 745 -10.02 -21.16 23.83
N VAL A 746 -10.66 -22.30 23.65
CA VAL A 746 -11.31 -23.00 24.78
C VAL A 746 -10.27 -23.37 25.87
N GLY A 747 -9.00 -23.54 25.49
CA GLY A 747 -7.89 -23.77 26.39
C GLY A 747 -7.56 -22.54 27.26
N SER A 748 -7.55 -21.32 26.64
CA SER A 748 -7.27 -20.07 27.34
C SER A 748 -8.39 -19.67 28.31
N GLU A 749 -9.66 -19.94 27.97
CA GLU A 749 -10.80 -19.72 28.88
C GLU A 749 -10.72 -20.64 30.11
N LYS A 750 -10.49 -21.94 29.93
CA LYS A 750 -10.31 -22.86 31.04
C LYS A 750 -9.09 -22.54 31.92
N ALA A 751 -8.01 -22.05 31.30
CA ALA A 751 -6.84 -21.60 32.06
C ALA A 751 -7.14 -20.35 32.89
N ALA A 752 -7.90 -19.39 32.35
CA ALA A 752 -8.34 -18.20 33.06
C ALA A 752 -9.28 -18.57 34.26
N GLU A 753 -10.23 -19.48 34.04
CA GLU A 753 -11.11 -20.00 35.09
C GLU A 753 -10.29 -20.67 36.22
N SER A 754 -9.29 -21.48 35.88
CA SER A 754 -8.44 -22.14 36.89
C SER A 754 -7.61 -21.13 37.70
N ILE A 755 -7.17 -20.02 37.11
CA ILE A 755 -6.49 -18.95 37.85
C ILE A 755 -7.47 -18.24 38.79
N LEU A 756 -8.70 -17.94 38.31
CA LEU A 756 -9.74 -17.31 39.13
C LEU A 756 -10.11 -18.18 40.35
N GLU A 757 -10.39 -19.46 40.12
CA GLU A 757 -10.67 -20.42 41.20
C GLU A 757 -9.50 -20.52 42.21
N CYS A 758 -8.26 -20.49 41.70
CA CYS A 758 -7.08 -20.50 42.55
C CYS A 758 -7.02 -19.27 43.46
N LEU A 759 -7.27 -18.06 42.91
CA LEU A 759 -7.27 -16.81 43.67
C LEU A 759 -8.41 -16.79 44.72
N GLU A 760 -9.60 -17.27 44.37
CA GLU A 760 -10.73 -17.37 45.28
C GLU A 760 -10.45 -18.32 46.46
N ILE A 761 -9.83 -19.48 46.19
CA ILE A 761 -9.42 -20.42 47.21
C ILE A 761 -8.35 -19.78 48.09
N CYS A 762 -7.36 -19.09 47.52
CA CYS A 762 -6.32 -18.43 48.33
C CYS A 762 -6.89 -17.36 49.27
N LYS A 763 -7.94 -16.62 48.91
CA LYS A 763 -8.62 -15.65 49.78
C LYS A 763 -9.20 -16.30 51.02
N GLN A 764 -9.68 -17.55 50.95
CA GLN A 764 -10.24 -18.27 52.12
C GLN A 764 -9.17 -18.63 53.18
N TYR A 765 -7.89 -18.73 52.73
CA TYR A 765 -6.76 -19.01 53.63
C TYR A 765 -6.01 -17.76 54.14
N ASP A 766 -6.30 -16.55 53.57
CA ASP A 766 -5.72 -15.29 54.01
C ASP A 766 -6.46 -14.66 55.21
N VAL A 767 -7.56 -15.23 55.67
CA VAL A 767 -8.32 -14.75 56.83
C VAL A 767 -7.61 -15.23 58.12
N GLU A 768 -7.22 -14.29 58.97
CA GLU A 768 -6.51 -14.52 60.24
C GLU A 768 -7.39 -15.16 61.33
N ASP A 769 -8.27 -16.12 61.05
CA ASP A 769 -9.05 -16.78 62.04
C ASP A 769 -8.28 -18.04 62.54
N ASP A 770 -8.27 -18.22 63.85
CA ASP A 770 -7.53 -19.28 64.58
C ASP A 770 -7.92 -20.74 64.26
N GLU A 771 -8.93 -20.96 63.41
CA GLU A 771 -9.31 -22.28 62.90
C GLU A 771 -8.90 -22.35 61.43
N LYS A 772 -7.70 -22.90 61.09
CA LYS A 772 -7.27 -23.16 59.71
C LYS A 772 -8.24 -24.15 59.10
N PRO A 773 -8.92 -23.84 58.01
CA PRO A 773 -9.83 -24.72 57.31
C PRO A 773 -9.08 -25.93 56.78
N ASP A 774 -9.75 -27.08 56.71
CA ASP A 774 -9.19 -28.31 56.11
C ASP A 774 -8.70 -28.01 54.71
N LEU A 775 -7.55 -28.60 54.31
CA LEU A 775 -6.95 -28.42 52.97
C LEU A 775 -7.97 -28.70 51.85
N HIS A 776 -8.16 -27.68 50.99
CA HIS A 776 -9.09 -27.78 49.84
C HIS A 776 -8.74 -28.98 48.96
N PRO A 777 -9.71 -29.71 48.38
CA PRO A 777 -9.46 -30.90 47.55
C PRO A 777 -8.49 -30.64 46.39
N LEU A 778 -8.53 -29.45 45.76
CA LEU A 778 -7.62 -29.06 44.68
C LEU A 778 -6.17 -28.88 45.14
N MET A 779 -5.95 -28.33 46.35
CA MET A 779 -4.62 -28.23 46.94
C MET A 779 -4.05 -29.61 47.31
N ARG A 780 -4.90 -30.52 47.76
CA ARG A 780 -4.52 -31.95 47.97
C ARG A 780 -4.17 -32.65 46.68
N ALA A 781 -4.91 -32.39 45.59
CA ALA A 781 -4.62 -32.99 44.29
C ALA A 781 -3.30 -32.54 43.69
N LEU A 782 -2.81 -31.36 44.05
CA LEU A 782 -1.52 -30.80 43.62
C LEU A 782 -0.40 -31.04 44.66
N ASP A 783 -0.69 -31.71 45.79
CA ASP A 783 0.22 -31.97 46.91
C ASP A 783 0.90 -30.71 47.47
N VAL A 784 0.14 -29.60 47.56
CA VAL A 784 0.61 -28.29 47.97
C VAL A 784 -0.06 -27.88 49.28
N LYS A 785 0.76 -27.39 50.24
CA LYS A 785 0.29 -26.96 51.58
C LYS A 785 0.14 -25.45 51.69
N ASN A 786 0.93 -24.67 50.94
CA ASN A 786 0.95 -23.20 51.03
C ASN A 786 0.11 -22.56 49.89
N PRO A 787 -0.65 -21.48 50.16
CA PRO A 787 -1.39 -20.77 49.11
C PRO A 787 -0.49 -20.20 48.04
N ASN A 788 0.73 -19.72 48.36
CA ASN A 788 1.71 -19.21 47.40
C ASN A 788 2.20 -20.29 46.43
N ASP A 789 2.55 -21.49 46.95
CA ASP A 789 2.93 -22.62 46.12
C ASP A 789 1.77 -23.09 45.21
N PHE A 790 0.51 -22.95 45.69
CA PHE A 790 -0.67 -23.28 44.90
C PHE A 790 -0.85 -22.39 43.69
N VAL A 791 -0.66 -21.09 43.86
CA VAL A 791 -0.67 -20.14 42.73
C VAL A 791 0.44 -20.46 41.70
N LEU A 792 1.65 -20.76 42.22
CA LEU A 792 2.77 -21.13 41.35
C LEU A 792 2.50 -22.43 40.59
N ALA A 793 1.99 -23.47 41.27
CA ALA A 793 1.67 -24.74 40.62
C ALA A 793 0.57 -24.63 39.58
N THR A 794 -0.44 -23.78 39.80
CA THR A 794 -1.48 -23.50 38.79
C THR A 794 -0.92 -22.76 37.56
N LEU A 795 -0.07 -21.74 37.74
CA LEU A 795 0.58 -21.02 36.66
C LEU A 795 1.54 -21.92 35.85
N ALA A 796 2.31 -22.79 36.53
CA ALA A 796 3.24 -23.73 35.88
C ALA A 796 2.52 -24.82 35.06
N ARG A 797 1.28 -25.18 35.42
CA ARG A 797 0.48 -26.16 34.70
C ARG A 797 -0.13 -25.65 33.41
N ILE A 798 -0.30 -24.34 33.27
CA ILE A 798 -0.84 -23.74 32.08
C ILE A 798 0.21 -23.79 30.98
N ARG A 799 -0.20 -24.14 29.75
CA ARG A 799 0.71 -24.15 28.60
C ARG A 799 1.22 -22.75 28.35
N ALA A 800 2.50 -22.62 27.99
CA ALA A 800 3.11 -21.33 27.70
C ALA A 800 2.40 -20.55 26.58
N SER A 801 1.76 -21.26 25.61
CA SER A 801 0.94 -20.67 24.54
C SER A 801 -0.36 -20.04 25.04
N ASP A 802 -0.98 -20.63 26.07
CA ASP A 802 -2.31 -20.25 26.55
C ASP A 802 -2.23 -19.28 27.75
N LEU A 803 -1.05 -19.16 28.37
CA LEU A 803 -0.83 -18.36 29.57
C LEU A 803 -1.11 -16.87 29.36
N GLU A 804 -0.58 -16.31 28.28
CA GLU A 804 -0.75 -14.90 27.94
C GLU A 804 -2.21 -14.57 27.60
N GLU A 805 -2.88 -15.47 26.86
CA GLU A 805 -4.29 -15.34 26.53
C GLU A 805 -5.18 -15.46 27.80
N ALA A 806 -4.85 -16.35 28.70
CA ALA A 806 -5.56 -16.51 29.97
C ALA A 806 -5.41 -15.26 30.86
N LEU A 807 -4.21 -14.70 30.96
CA LEU A 807 -3.95 -13.47 31.72
C LEU A 807 -4.65 -12.24 31.14
N LEU A 808 -4.89 -12.21 29.80
CA LEU A 808 -5.63 -11.14 29.14
C LEU A 808 -7.13 -11.13 29.53
N ILE A 809 -7.70 -12.29 29.79
CA ILE A 809 -9.12 -12.46 30.13
C ILE A 809 -9.40 -12.04 31.58
N LEU A 810 -8.39 -11.99 32.47
CA LEU A 810 -8.57 -11.73 33.88
C LEU A 810 -9.12 -10.30 34.14
N PRO A 811 -10.12 -10.13 35.02
CA PRO A 811 -10.57 -8.83 35.52
C PRO A 811 -9.46 -8.09 36.27
N PHE A 812 -9.43 -6.76 36.18
CA PHE A 812 -8.38 -5.95 36.83
C PHE A 812 -8.30 -6.15 38.36
N SER A 813 -9.42 -6.42 39.05
CA SER A 813 -9.44 -6.75 40.48
C SER A 813 -8.55 -7.97 40.81
N ASN A 814 -8.70 -9.04 40.02
CA ASN A 814 -7.98 -10.29 40.21
C ASN A 814 -6.52 -10.17 39.77
N VAL A 815 -6.22 -9.26 38.80
CA VAL A 815 -4.84 -8.88 38.45
C VAL A 815 -4.14 -8.21 39.63
N CYS A 816 -4.81 -7.31 40.38
CA CYS A 816 -4.23 -6.68 41.58
C CYS A 816 -3.93 -7.72 42.65
N GLU A 817 -4.85 -8.63 42.88
CA GLU A 817 -4.66 -9.73 43.84
C GLU A 817 -3.50 -10.65 43.48
N LEU A 818 -3.41 -11.01 42.21
CA LEU A 818 -2.28 -11.81 41.70
C LEU A 818 -0.96 -11.05 41.91
N LEU A 819 -0.90 -9.76 41.61
CA LEU A 819 0.28 -8.94 41.82
C LEU A 819 0.67 -8.80 43.28
N GLU A 820 -0.30 -8.85 44.24
CA GLU A 820 -0.06 -8.85 45.68
C GLU A 820 0.60 -10.12 46.19
N LYS A 821 0.30 -11.26 45.57
CA LYS A 821 0.89 -12.56 45.95
C LYS A 821 2.30 -12.78 45.38
N LEU A 822 2.61 -12.17 44.22
CA LEU A 822 3.88 -12.40 43.50
C LEU A 822 5.15 -12.11 44.32
N PRO A 823 5.27 -11.04 45.16
CA PRO A 823 6.48 -10.83 45.97
C PRO A 823 6.74 -11.95 46.96
N GLY A 824 5.68 -12.49 47.63
CA GLY A 824 5.80 -13.60 48.53
C GLY A 824 6.24 -14.91 47.86
N ILE A 825 5.71 -15.17 46.64
CA ILE A 825 6.10 -16.33 45.83
C ILE A 825 7.57 -16.26 45.44
N LEU A 826 8.07 -15.06 45.02
CA LEU A 826 9.46 -14.83 44.64
C LEU A 826 10.43 -15.05 45.80
N GLU A 827 10.05 -14.67 47.02
CA GLU A 827 10.87 -14.91 48.20
C GLU A 827 10.97 -16.40 48.59
N GLU A 828 9.88 -17.17 48.42
CA GLU A 828 9.83 -18.59 48.75
C GLU A 828 10.46 -19.50 47.66
N ARG A 829 10.30 -19.11 46.37
CA ARG A 829 10.75 -19.95 45.22
C ARG A 829 11.50 -19.10 44.14
N PRO A 830 12.78 -18.76 44.40
CA PRO A 830 13.60 -18.00 43.47
C PRO A 830 13.93 -18.79 42.19
N ASP A 831 13.78 -20.11 42.17
CA ASP A 831 14.11 -20.97 41.03
C ASP A 831 13.15 -20.76 39.83
N GLU A 832 11.89 -20.37 40.06
CA GLU A 832 10.86 -20.18 39.03
C GLU A 832 10.72 -18.70 38.55
N ILE A 833 11.79 -17.96 38.70
CA ILE A 833 11.80 -16.52 38.36
C ILE A 833 11.44 -16.27 36.90
N GLU A 834 11.77 -17.16 35.96
CA GLU A 834 11.49 -16.99 34.56
C GLU A 834 10.00 -16.87 34.27
N LEU A 835 9.20 -17.80 34.83
CA LEU A 835 7.74 -17.82 34.70
C LEU A 835 7.12 -16.58 35.33
N LEU A 836 7.52 -16.27 36.56
CA LEU A 836 6.99 -15.16 37.35
C LEU A 836 7.35 -13.79 36.68
N ALA A 837 8.57 -13.67 36.16
CA ALA A 837 8.95 -12.46 35.44
C ALA A 837 8.15 -12.27 34.11
N LYS A 838 7.89 -13.36 33.37
CA LYS A 838 7.02 -13.32 32.17
C LYS A 838 5.61 -12.85 32.52
N VAL A 839 5.00 -13.45 33.54
CA VAL A 839 3.67 -13.08 34.02
C VAL A 839 3.61 -11.61 34.45
N THR A 840 4.55 -11.15 35.27
CA THR A 840 4.58 -9.76 35.75
C THR A 840 4.78 -8.76 34.62
N MET A 841 5.69 -9.02 33.72
CA MET A 841 5.95 -8.11 32.57
C MET A 841 4.74 -8.04 31.64
N PHE A 842 4.06 -9.15 31.41
CA PHE A 842 2.84 -9.21 30.62
C PHE A 842 1.71 -8.39 31.26
N LEU A 843 1.44 -8.63 32.57
CA LEU A 843 0.43 -7.88 33.30
C LEU A 843 0.70 -6.36 33.31
N PHE A 844 1.95 -5.96 33.51
CA PHE A 844 2.31 -4.52 33.42
C PHE A 844 2.09 -3.94 32.06
N ARG A 845 2.37 -4.69 31.00
CA ARG A 845 2.17 -4.23 29.62
C ARG A 845 0.70 -4.02 29.27
N VAL A 846 -0.16 -4.95 29.69
CA VAL A 846 -1.60 -4.93 29.42
C VAL A 846 -2.32 -3.89 30.29
N HIS A 847 -2.05 -3.89 31.60
CA HIS A 847 -2.76 -3.05 32.57
C HIS A 847 -1.99 -1.81 33.03
N MET A 848 -1.05 -1.31 32.22
CA MET A 848 -0.20 -0.17 32.58
C MET A 848 -1.01 1.07 33.02
N LYS A 849 -2.04 1.43 32.27
CA LYS A 849 -2.87 2.64 32.56
C LYS A 849 -3.65 2.51 33.89
N PRO A 850 -4.40 1.42 34.14
CA PRO A 850 -5.09 1.22 35.42
C PRO A 850 -4.12 1.15 36.61
N ILE A 851 -2.96 0.49 36.48
CA ILE A 851 -1.97 0.34 37.53
C ILE A 851 -1.37 1.69 37.93
N ILE A 852 -1.05 2.55 36.98
CA ILE A 852 -0.54 3.91 37.26
C ILE A 852 -1.58 4.75 38.00
N GLY A 853 -2.88 4.60 37.67
CA GLY A 853 -3.98 5.29 38.33
C GLY A 853 -4.23 4.82 39.78
N ALA A 854 -3.86 3.59 40.14
CA ALA A 854 -4.07 3.01 41.42
C ALA A 854 -2.94 3.36 42.45
N LYS A 855 -3.12 4.43 43.21
CA LYS A 855 -2.10 4.93 44.17
C LYS A 855 -1.67 3.89 45.22
N HIS A 856 -2.55 2.98 45.60
CA HIS A 856 -2.25 1.94 46.60
C HIS A 856 -1.27 0.89 46.10
N MET A 857 -1.16 0.70 44.77
CA MET A 857 -0.23 -0.27 44.19
C MET A 857 1.23 0.19 44.18
N LYS A 858 1.51 1.47 44.41
CA LYS A 858 2.89 2.00 44.36
C LYS A 858 3.89 1.35 45.30
N PRO A 859 3.60 1.12 46.60
CA PRO A 859 4.54 0.45 47.49
C PRO A 859 4.80 -1.01 47.08
N LEU A 860 3.74 -1.72 46.70
CA LEU A 860 3.79 -3.10 46.22
C LEU A 860 4.67 -3.21 44.96
N LEU A 861 4.51 -2.30 43.99
CA LEU A 861 5.33 -2.27 42.79
C LEU A 861 6.83 -2.05 43.12
N GLN A 862 7.12 -1.22 44.10
CA GLN A 862 8.51 -0.99 44.56
C GLN A 862 9.13 -2.24 45.16
N THR A 863 8.39 -3.00 45.99
CA THR A 863 8.85 -4.27 46.58
C THR A 863 9.06 -5.32 45.49
N LEU A 864 8.08 -5.46 44.58
CA LEU A 864 8.14 -6.41 43.45
C LEU A 864 9.33 -6.13 42.50
N VAL A 865 9.56 -4.88 42.15
CA VAL A 865 10.71 -4.50 41.29
C VAL A 865 12.05 -4.79 42.00
N LYS A 866 12.13 -4.59 43.31
CA LYS A 866 13.37 -4.91 44.06
C LYS A 866 13.62 -6.42 44.11
N ALA A 867 12.58 -7.25 44.36
CA ALA A 867 12.67 -8.70 44.37
C ALA A 867 13.07 -9.21 42.97
N LEU A 868 12.36 -8.82 41.94
CA LEU A 868 12.67 -9.23 40.57
C LEU A 868 14.08 -8.85 40.12
N LYS A 869 14.54 -7.63 40.41
CA LYS A 869 15.91 -7.21 40.06
C LYS A 869 16.96 -8.07 40.74
N LYS A 870 16.79 -8.37 42.01
CA LYS A 870 17.73 -9.21 42.78
C LYS A 870 17.88 -10.59 42.13
N ASP A 871 16.76 -11.24 41.85
CA ASP A 871 16.74 -12.63 41.40
C ASP A 871 17.12 -12.74 39.91
N VAL A 872 16.71 -11.78 39.07
CA VAL A 872 17.14 -11.70 37.66
C VAL A 872 18.66 -11.47 37.56
N TYR A 873 19.24 -10.65 38.42
CA TYR A 873 20.69 -10.47 38.44
C TYR A 873 21.43 -11.75 38.87
N SER A 874 20.92 -12.50 39.86
CA SER A 874 21.51 -13.78 40.26
C SER A 874 21.46 -14.81 39.10
N LEU A 875 20.33 -14.90 38.41
CA LEU A 875 20.19 -15.78 37.26
C LEU A 875 21.14 -15.39 36.11
N ARG A 876 21.24 -14.10 35.81
CA ARG A 876 22.19 -13.57 34.83
C ARG A 876 23.63 -13.94 35.15
N ASP A 877 24.01 -13.85 36.42
CA ASP A 877 25.37 -14.15 36.86
C ASP A 877 25.67 -15.67 36.75
N VAL A 878 24.68 -16.54 37.08
CA VAL A 878 24.78 -18.00 36.86
C VAL A 878 24.91 -18.33 35.34
N ILE A 879 24.08 -17.76 34.50
CA ILE A 879 24.16 -17.93 33.04
C ILE A 879 25.52 -17.43 32.51
N GLY A 880 25.99 -16.28 32.99
CA GLY A 880 27.27 -15.74 32.64
C GLY A 880 28.44 -16.67 33.02
N LEU A 881 28.40 -17.25 34.21
CA LEU A 881 29.40 -18.23 34.67
C LEU A 881 29.41 -19.48 33.79
N ASN A 882 28.22 -20.03 33.50
CA ASN A 882 28.08 -21.21 32.66
C ASN A 882 28.54 -20.97 31.21
N LEU A 883 28.24 -19.82 30.62
CA LEU A 883 28.71 -19.46 29.30
C LEU A 883 30.24 -19.32 29.24
N HIS A 884 30.85 -18.74 30.28
CA HIS A 884 32.31 -18.64 30.35
C HIS A 884 32.93 -20.02 30.57
N GLY A 885 32.30 -20.89 31.39
CA GLY A 885 32.73 -22.28 31.56
C GLY A 885 32.70 -23.07 30.25
N LEU A 886 31.62 -22.96 29.50
CA LEU A 886 31.51 -23.61 28.19
C LEU A 886 32.55 -23.07 27.18
N ALA A 887 32.80 -21.76 27.17
CA ALA A 887 33.82 -21.15 26.32
C ALA A 887 35.24 -21.63 26.67
N LEU A 888 35.51 -21.86 27.96
CA LEU A 888 36.78 -22.41 28.46
C LEU A 888 36.96 -23.85 28.06
N ILE A 889 35.91 -24.68 28.21
CA ILE A 889 35.91 -26.08 27.77
C ILE A 889 36.08 -26.18 26.23
N GLN A 890 35.42 -25.32 25.52
CA GLN A 890 35.57 -25.25 24.06
C GLN A 890 37.02 -24.91 23.69
N HIS A 891 37.63 -23.97 24.37
CA HIS A 891 39.03 -23.59 24.13
C HIS A 891 39.99 -24.72 24.44
N ASP A 892 39.77 -25.45 25.57
CA ASP A 892 40.56 -26.62 25.93
C ASP A 892 40.43 -27.76 24.90
N ILE A 893 39.24 -27.99 24.37
CA ILE A 893 39.02 -28.99 23.31
C ILE A 893 39.75 -28.57 22.04
N GLU A 894 39.61 -27.29 21.62
CA GLU A 894 40.32 -26.73 20.47
C GLU A 894 41.85 -26.83 20.58
N GLU A 895 42.42 -26.65 21.78
CA GLU A 895 43.85 -26.86 22.05
C GLU A 895 44.27 -28.32 21.98
N ARG A 896 43.46 -29.23 22.52
CA ARG A 896 43.77 -30.67 22.53
C ARG A 896 43.65 -31.34 21.13
N GLU A 897 42.68 -30.92 20.33
CA GLU A 897 42.44 -31.53 19.01
C GLU A 897 43.36 -30.94 17.92
N GLY A 898 44.21 -29.92 18.23
CA GLY A 898 45.27 -29.44 17.33
C GLY A 898 44.74 -28.88 16.00
N VAL A 899 43.47 -28.47 15.94
CA VAL A 899 42.86 -27.99 14.69
C VAL A 899 43.24 -26.51 14.44
N GLU A 900 44.47 -26.28 14.01
CA GLU A 900 44.92 -24.95 13.58
C GLU A 900 44.34 -24.49 12.24
N LEU A 901 43.55 -25.34 11.54
CA LEU A 901 43.09 -25.12 10.16
C LEU A 901 42.03 -24.00 10.00
N PHE A 902 41.48 -23.47 11.07
CA PHE A 902 40.40 -22.44 11.01
C PHE A 902 40.69 -21.16 11.81
N ARG A 903 41.97 -20.87 12.10
CA ARG A 903 42.34 -19.65 12.87
C ARG A 903 41.87 -18.33 12.21
N GLU A 904 41.86 -18.24 10.89
CA GLU A 904 41.44 -17.03 10.18
C GLU A 904 39.92 -16.81 10.26
N ALA A 905 39.11 -17.84 10.01
CA ALA A 905 37.66 -17.76 10.05
C ALA A 905 37.11 -17.48 11.48
N THR A 906 37.75 -18.08 12.51
CA THR A 906 37.42 -17.80 13.92
C THR A 906 37.88 -16.43 14.38
N GLN A 907 38.95 -15.87 13.82
CA GLN A 907 39.38 -14.49 14.13
C GLN A 907 38.47 -13.45 13.48
N GLU A 908 37.94 -13.70 12.28
CA GLU A 908 36.95 -12.83 11.66
C GLU A 908 35.60 -12.86 12.39
N ARG A 909 35.15 -14.06 12.80
CA ARG A 909 33.95 -14.19 13.66
C ARG A 909 34.11 -13.46 14.99
N LYS A 910 35.24 -13.62 15.68
CA LYS A 910 35.55 -12.87 16.90
C LYS A 910 35.64 -11.36 16.68
N LYS A 911 36.12 -10.90 15.52
CA LYS A 911 36.12 -9.47 15.15
C LYS A 911 34.72 -8.94 14.87
N ARG A 912 33.84 -9.72 14.18
CA ARG A 912 32.42 -9.39 13.95
C ARG A 912 31.64 -9.36 15.25
N ASP A 913 31.78 -10.33 16.13
CA ASP A 913 31.14 -10.38 17.46
C ASP A 913 31.63 -9.26 18.37
N LYS A 914 32.90 -8.88 18.32
CA LYS A 914 33.43 -7.73 19.07
C LYS A 914 32.85 -6.41 18.56
N LYS A 915 32.73 -6.22 17.25
CA LYS A 915 32.04 -5.05 16.64
C LYS A 915 30.55 -5.01 17.01
N ARG A 916 29.87 -6.18 17.00
CA ARG A 916 28.46 -6.29 17.41
C ARG A 916 28.27 -5.96 18.90
N ARG A 917 29.14 -6.45 19.77
CA ARG A 917 29.12 -6.12 21.22
C ARG A 917 29.46 -4.65 21.49
N GLU A 918 30.34 -4.03 20.74
CA GLU A 918 30.65 -2.61 20.84
C GLU A 918 29.51 -1.74 20.30
N GLY A 919 28.79 -2.18 19.27
CA GLY A 919 27.55 -1.55 18.77
C GLY A 919 26.45 -1.57 19.80
N ILE A 920 26.18 -2.74 20.41
CA ILE A 920 25.17 -2.92 21.50
C ILE A 920 25.56 -2.08 22.74
N LYS A 921 26.85 -2.03 23.11
CA LYS A 921 27.29 -1.14 24.19
C LYS A 921 27.07 0.33 23.90
N ARG A 922 27.28 0.77 22.66
CA ARG A 922 27.01 2.16 22.25
C ARG A 922 25.51 2.49 22.28
N GLN A 923 24.66 1.57 21.84
CA GLN A 923 23.20 1.74 21.95
C GLN A 923 22.72 1.77 23.40
N LEU A 924 23.24 0.92 24.27
CA LEU A 924 22.91 0.94 25.71
C LEU A 924 23.39 2.20 26.44
N ILE A 925 24.51 2.80 26.01
CA ILE A 925 24.99 4.07 26.57
C ILE A 925 24.16 5.26 26.05
N GLN A 926 23.55 5.16 24.86
CA GLN A 926 22.64 6.18 24.36
C GLN A 926 21.22 6.10 24.94
N MET A 927 20.86 4.96 25.54
CA MET A 927 19.55 4.76 26.20
C MET A 927 19.61 4.95 27.73
N ALA A 928 20.80 5.16 28.33
CA ALA A 928 21.01 5.54 29.74
C ALA A 928 21.29 7.04 29.82
#